data_f903e021ae82988882cc87368de1490e
#
_entry.id   f903e021ae82988882cc87368de1490e
#
_cell.length_a   1.000
_cell.length_b   1.000
_cell.length_c   1.000
_cell.angle_alpha   90.00
_cell.angle_beta   90.00
_cell.angle_gamma   90.00
#
_symmetry.space_group_name_H-M   'P 1'
#
loop_
_entity.id
_entity.type
_entity.pdbx_description
1 polymer ?
#
loop_
_entity_poly.entity_id
_entity_poly.type
_entity_poly.pdbx_seq_one_letter_code
_entity_poly.pdbx_strand_id
1 'polypeptide(L)'
;MKLTFLGGADEVGASSTLVEIAGKRLLIDAGIRISPKTVRGISGDQLPDLQQVSDADGPDYILVTHAHTDHTGALPLVLEQYPDVPVIATAPTIALTKVLQADAQLIMKNKQEQEGELPLFDEIAVTRLLDAFQEVDFRQPLHLGDGLQATFFPAGHILGAAMIAIESDEGVLLMSGDLSLTPQRAVVKAELPRIKADFLVMESTYGGRLHANRAAEEKRLVETLQGILERGGKAIIPAFALGRAQEVIQILLAYSDDLDVPVWVDGMVRAVCNAYSAYQELLPKNTVKAARDDHLFFRKKVRAIKSPVQREEIAHSEGPAIIISSSGMLTGGPSVGYAKWLAEDERNAILLTGYQDEEAPGRFVQRMVTERQAGQAVTLKLDDRAVDLRCELGTYSLSAHADEAELVSIVENLGVEAVALVHGDSPARSSLSAALRLRQKRVYLPVSGTSIELSFPKRPWAMGVQSGSQRQPLDPAALWESLKDRAGSYFSARQLAQAWWGDAAREDEVINALAHEGVYFAQSWRRKDTFQVRHPDKVELAKQQRVIMAAHPQLTDKVIVLRDVNDRVRMGVVKEVRADGFKATVAKAKGQNYPATALIWEVAPFEAFPRPDDKGFMGQLTEILRQAEALREVLLPLDHRRALLVRGEPVDPRELIPQDLPEEVNPPLAELAIVLALAHDGARPIDGRLQLSAATTSEPMEMNLARKTALALFPPEARLR
;
A
#
# COMPACT_ATOMS: atom_id res chain seq x y z
N MET A 1 7.96 25.32 17.52
CA MET A 1 6.95 24.73 16.59
C MET A 1 5.57 25.27 16.94
N LYS A 2 4.79 25.75 15.96
CA LYS A 2 3.42 26.21 16.15
C LYS A 2 2.50 25.53 15.13
N LEU A 3 1.36 25.05 15.56
CA LEU A 3 0.34 24.43 14.72
C LEU A 3 -0.91 25.31 14.77
N THR A 4 -1.39 25.76 13.60
CA THR A 4 -2.65 26.53 13.47
C THR A 4 -3.63 25.66 12.69
N PHE A 5 -4.77 25.33 13.32
CA PHE A 5 -5.81 24.49 12.73
C PHE A 5 -6.79 25.36 11.98
N LEU A 6 -6.69 25.37 10.67
CA LEU A 6 -7.48 26.26 9.79
C LEU A 6 -8.88 25.70 9.51
N GLY A 7 -9.03 24.38 9.60
CA GLY A 7 -10.27 23.64 9.39
C GLY A 7 -10.11 22.18 9.72
N GLY A 8 -11.21 21.42 9.81
CA GLY A 8 -11.18 20.00 10.12
C GLY A 8 -10.74 19.65 11.54
N ALA A 9 -10.61 20.62 12.44
CA ALA A 9 -10.15 20.37 13.80
C ALA A 9 -11.26 19.72 14.65
N ASP A 10 -12.48 20.22 14.57
CA ASP A 10 -13.65 19.82 15.38
C ASP A 10 -14.84 19.33 14.55
N GLU A 11 -14.56 18.94 13.32
CA GLU A 11 -15.51 18.43 12.34
C GLU A 11 -14.82 17.46 11.36
N VAL A 12 -15.61 16.75 10.58
CA VAL A 12 -15.16 16.01 9.38
C VAL A 12 -15.34 16.91 8.17
N GLY A 13 -14.25 17.28 7.49
CA GLY A 13 -14.25 18.17 6.34
C GLY A 13 -13.35 19.39 6.50
N ALA A 14 -13.02 20.05 5.39
CA ALA A 14 -12.14 21.22 5.31
C ALA A 14 -10.81 21.05 6.06
N SER A 15 -10.24 19.84 6.05
CA SER A 15 -9.00 19.53 6.75
C SER A 15 -7.86 20.41 6.27
N SER A 16 -7.28 21.20 7.17
CA SER A 16 -6.17 22.07 6.86
C SER A 16 -5.45 22.51 8.13
N THR A 17 -4.13 22.35 8.16
CA THR A 17 -3.29 22.74 9.32
C THR A 17 -2.03 23.44 8.82
N LEU A 18 -1.77 24.65 9.31
CA LEU A 18 -0.52 25.35 9.07
C LEU A 18 0.48 25.01 10.19
N VAL A 19 1.64 24.49 9.82
CA VAL A 19 2.74 24.11 10.72
C VAL A 19 3.90 25.07 10.52
N GLU A 20 4.24 25.85 11.54
CA GLU A 20 5.41 26.72 11.58
C GLU A 20 6.51 25.99 12.37
N ILE A 21 7.59 25.58 11.69
CA ILE A 21 8.66 24.79 12.26
C ILE A 21 10.00 25.06 11.55
N ALA A 22 11.08 25.17 12.29
CA ALA A 22 12.43 25.43 11.76
C ALA A 22 12.48 26.62 10.78
N GLY A 23 11.69 27.68 11.05
CA GLY A 23 11.61 28.88 10.20
C GLY A 23 10.89 28.65 8.87
N LYS A 24 10.19 27.54 8.68
CA LYS A 24 9.37 27.20 7.51
C LYS A 24 7.89 27.06 7.87
N ARG A 25 7.04 27.32 6.90
CA ARG A 25 5.58 27.20 7.00
C ARG A 25 5.11 26.10 6.06
N LEU A 26 4.59 25.03 6.64
CA LEU A 26 4.09 23.87 5.92
C LEU A 26 2.57 23.86 6.03
N LEU A 27 1.86 23.96 4.91
CA LEU A 27 0.42 23.76 4.88
C LEU A 27 0.16 22.26 4.68
N ILE A 28 -0.48 21.63 5.66
CA ILE A 28 -0.85 20.22 5.58
C ILE A 28 -2.31 20.14 5.20
N ASP A 29 -2.57 19.68 3.97
CA ASP A 29 -3.87 19.63 3.31
C ASP A 29 -4.53 21.01 3.15
N ALA A 30 -5.48 21.12 2.22
CA ALA A 30 -6.43 22.23 2.08
C ALA A 30 -7.73 21.69 1.48
N GLY A 31 -8.61 21.21 2.34
CA GLY A 31 -9.88 20.60 1.98
C GLY A 31 -11.05 21.55 1.93
N ILE A 32 -12.21 21.01 1.55
CA ILE A 32 -13.51 21.70 1.63
C ILE A 32 -14.48 20.88 2.47
N ARG A 33 -15.51 21.52 3.02
CA ARG A 33 -16.67 20.83 3.60
C ARG A 33 -17.56 20.31 2.50
N ILE A 34 -17.85 19.02 2.52
CA ILE A 34 -18.70 18.36 1.51
C ILE A 34 -20.17 18.72 1.74
N SER A 35 -20.57 18.87 2.99
CA SER A 35 -21.93 19.25 3.40
C SER A 35 -21.86 20.55 4.22
N PRO A 36 -21.68 21.73 3.58
CA PRO A 36 -21.58 22.99 4.31
C PRO A 36 -22.91 23.33 4.98
N LYS A 37 -22.86 23.84 6.22
CA LYS A 37 -24.06 24.29 6.94
C LYS A 37 -24.71 25.44 6.19
N THR A 38 -25.95 25.26 5.80
CA THR A 38 -26.74 26.31 5.13
C THR A 38 -27.37 27.21 6.18
N VAL A 39 -26.97 28.48 6.25
CA VAL A 39 -27.56 29.47 7.11
C VAL A 39 -28.42 30.40 6.24
N ARG A 40 -29.76 30.41 6.44
CA ARG A 40 -30.72 31.20 5.71
C ARG A 40 -30.69 31.03 4.18
N GLY A 41 -30.44 29.81 3.71
CA GLY A 41 -30.40 29.49 2.28
C GLY A 41 -29.09 29.90 1.55
N ILE A 42 -28.12 30.42 2.27
CA ILE A 42 -26.77 30.69 1.74
C ILE A 42 -25.89 29.54 2.16
N SER A 43 -25.27 28.90 1.19
CA SER A 43 -24.21 27.88 1.45
C SER A 43 -23.12 28.56 2.27
N GLY A 44 -23.08 28.24 3.57
CA GLY A 44 -22.07 28.77 4.47
C GLY A 44 -20.75 28.07 4.25
N ASP A 45 -19.72 28.75 4.60
CA ASP A 45 -18.37 28.35 4.90
C ASP A 45 -17.94 26.93 4.44
N GLN A 46 -17.65 26.79 3.14
CA GLN A 46 -17.11 25.54 2.55
C GLN A 46 -15.62 25.40 2.80
N LEU A 47 -14.92 26.49 3.11
CA LEU A 47 -13.47 26.58 3.11
C LEU A 47 -12.89 26.52 4.53
N PRO A 48 -11.65 26.09 4.69
CA PRO A 48 -10.88 26.36 5.87
C PRO A 48 -10.56 27.86 5.99
N ASP A 49 -10.09 28.32 7.13
CA ASP A 49 -9.70 29.72 7.34
C ASP A 49 -8.40 30.07 6.63
N LEU A 50 -8.46 30.21 5.32
CA LEU A 50 -7.31 30.56 4.48
C LEU A 50 -6.75 31.97 4.75
N GLN A 51 -7.53 32.86 5.43
CA GLN A 51 -7.02 34.16 5.81
C GLN A 51 -5.82 34.06 6.74
N GLN A 52 -5.81 33.12 7.68
CA GLN A 52 -4.66 32.91 8.55
C GLN A 52 -3.41 32.42 7.83
N VAL A 53 -3.54 31.80 6.66
CA VAL A 53 -2.40 31.48 5.78
C VAL A 53 -1.78 32.76 5.22
N SER A 54 -2.66 33.70 4.81
CA SER A 54 -2.21 35.01 4.30
C SER A 54 -1.58 35.86 5.40
N ASP A 55 -2.16 35.83 6.59
CA ASP A 55 -1.64 36.58 7.75
C ASP A 55 -0.25 36.06 8.17
N ALA A 56 0.08 34.82 7.80
CA ALA A 56 1.39 34.20 8.03
C ALA A 56 2.34 34.33 6.81
N ASP A 57 2.09 35.23 5.86
CA ASP A 57 2.89 35.41 4.63
C ASP A 57 2.92 34.17 3.69
N GLY A 58 1.91 33.32 3.73
CA GLY A 58 1.76 32.15 2.87
C GLY A 58 2.64 30.94 3.26
N PRO A 59 2.41 29.77 2.67
CA PRO A 59 3.18 28.57 2.94
C PRO A 59 4.47 28.51 2.10
N ASP A 60 5.53 27.92 2.65
CA ASP A 60 6.74 27.57 1.89
C ASP A 60 6.55 26.25 1.13
N TYR A 61 5.73 25.34 1.65
CA TYR A 61 5.39 24.05 1.05
C TYR A 61 3.96 23.66 1.41
N ILE A 62 3.31 22.91 0.51
CA ILE A 62 2.04 22.24 0.78
C ILE A 62 2.30 20.73 0.77
N LEU A 63 1.93 20.03 1.85
CA LEU A 63 2.06 18.58 1.97
C LEU A 63 0.67 17.97 2.01
N VAL A 64 0.37 17.05 1.07
CA VAL A 64 -0.95 16.45 0.95
C VAL A 64 -0.94 15.02 1.49
N THR A 65 -1.79 14.75 2.46
CA THR A 65 -1.91 13.42 3.08
C THR A 65 -2.56 12.42 2.14
N HIS A 66 -3.68 12.78 1.53
CA HIS A 66 -4.40 11.93 0.58
C HIS A 66 -5.39 12.73 -0.29
N ALA A 67 -6.00 12.06 -1.27
CA ALA A 67 -6.70 12.73 -2.36
C ALA A 67 -8.16 13.09 -2.09
N HIS A 68 -8.78 12.74 -0.96
CA HIS A 68 -10.19 13.11 -0.72
C HIS A 68 -10.41 14.62 -0.76
N THR A 69 -11.60 15.02 -1.18
CA THR A 69 -11.95 16.44 -1.43
C THR A 69 -11.91 17.29 -0.15
N ASP A 70 -12.20 16.70 0.98
CA ASP A 70 -12.08 17.33 2.30
C ASP A 70 -10.62 17.51 2.78
N HIS A 71 -9.64 17.06 1.98
CA HIS A 71 -8.20 17.30 2.13
C HIS A 71 -7.56 18.06 0.98
N THR A 72 -8.19 18.06 -0.22
CA THR A 72 -7.59 18.65 -1.43
C THR A 72 -8.47 19.68 -2.14
N GLY A 73 -9.73 19.82 -1.74
CA GLY A 73 -10.72 20.56 -2.49
C GLY A 73 -10.46 22.07 -2.58
N ALA A 74 -9.74 22.67 -1.63
CA ALA A 74 -9.37 24.08 -1.62
C ALA A 74 -7.95 24.36 -2.15
N LEU A 75 -7.17 23.32 -2.52
CA LEU A 75 -5.81 23.51 -3.08
C LEU A 75 -5.78 24.45 -4.28
N PRO A 76 -6.71 24.40 -5.26
CA PRO A 76 -6.70 25.35 -6.36
C PRO A 76 -6.73 26.83 -5.90
N LEU A 77 -7.53 27.15 -4.87
CA LEU A 77 -7.61 28.50 -4.31
C LEU A 77 -6.30 28.95 -3.65
N VAL A 78 -5.62 28.02 -2.96
CA VAL A 78 -4.31 28.31 -2.37
C VAL A 78 -3.28 28.61 -3.47
N LEU A 79 -3.30 27.85 -4.57
CA LEU A 79 -2.39 28.08 -5.72
C LEU A 79 -2.75 29.30 -6.56
N GLU A 80 -3.98 29.82 -6.49
CA GLU A 80 -4.29 31.15 -7.07
C GLU A 80 -3.54 32.26 -6.34
N GLN A 81 -3.46 32.14 -5.02
CA GLN A 81 -2.80 33.14 -4.18
C GLN A 81 -1.28 32.94 -4.12
N TYR A 82 -0.82 31.68 -4.15
CA TYR A 82 0.59 31.30 -4.02
C TYR A 82 1.04 30.36 -5.15
N PRO A 83 1.14 30.86 -6.40
CA PRO A 83 1.31 30.01 -7.59
C PRO A 83 2.62 29.25 -7.67
N ASP A 84 3.67 29.72 -6.96
CA ASP A 84 5.00 29.14 -7.01
C ASP A 84 5.28 28.15 -5.87
N VAL A 85 4.30 27.90 -4.97
CA VAL A 85 4.47 27.00 -3.84
C VAL A 85 4.39 25.55 -4.29
N PRO A 86 5.40 24.72 -4.03
CA PRO A 86 5.35 23.30 -4.39
C PRO A 86 4.34 22.53 -3.56
N VAL A 87 3.56 21.68 -4.24
CA VAL A 87 2.58 20.77 -3.63
C VAL A 87 3.14 19.35 -3.66
N ILE A 88 3.38 18.79 -2.50
CA ILE A 88 4.09 17.52 -2.35
C ILE A 88 3.09 16.42 -1.96
N ALA A 89 3.03 15.37 -2.77
CA ALA A 89 2.15 14.23 -2.55
C ALA A 89 2.74 12.93 -3.12
N THR A 90 2.18 11.79 -2.74
CA THR A 90 2.51 10.52 -3.40
C THR A 90 1.94 10.47 -4.82
N ALA A 91 2.60 9.75 -5.73
CA ALA A 91 2.13 9.62 -7.11
C ALA A 91 0.67 9.19 -7.25
N PRO A 92 0.15 8.20 -6.50
CA PRO A 92 -1.27 7.87 -6.57
C PRO A 92 -2.18 9.00 -6.06
N THR A 93 -1.78 9.73 -5.01
CA THR A 93 -2.55 10.88 -4.50
C THR A 93 -2.66 11.96 -5.57
N ILE A 94 -1.58 12.26 -6.29
CA ILE A 94 -1.59 13.21 -7.42
C ILE A 94 -2.57 12.75 -8.52
N ALA A 95 -2.47 11.49 -8.95
CA ALA A 95 -3.31 10.93 -10.00
C ALA A 95 -4.80 10.94 -9.62
N LEU A 96 -5.12 10.63 -8.35
CA LEU A 96 -6.49 10.65 -7.84
C LEU A 96 -7.03 12.07 -7.66
N THR A 97 -6.20 13.00 -7.17
CA THR A 97 -6.58 14.43 -7.08
C THR A 97 -6.93 14.99 -8.45
N LYS A 98 -6.17 14.64 -9.49
CA LYS A 98 -6.50 15.02 -10.87
C LYS A 98 -7.90 14.54 -11.30
N VAL A 99 -8.27 13.30 -10.96
CA VAL A 99 -9.61 12.77 -11.27
C VAL A 99 -10.69 13.53 -10.51
N LEU A 100 -10.48 13.81 -9.22
CA LEU A 100 -11.46 14.50 -8.39
C LEU A 100 -11.63 15.97 -8.77
N GLN A 101 -10.56 16.68 -9.11
CA GLN A 101 -10.62 18.07 -9.56
C GLN A 101 -11.35 18.21 -10.89
N ALA A 102 -11.18 17.26 -11.82
CA ALA A 102 -11.94 17.25 -13.07
C ALA A 102 -13.45 17.06 -12.84
N ASP A 103 -13.83 16.21 -11.88
CA ASP A 103 -15.25 16.03 -11.50
C ASP A 103 -15.80 17.25 -10.77
N ALA A 104 -15.03 17.86 -9.87
CA ALA A 104 -15.40 19.09 -9.17
C ALA A 104 -15.68 20.24 -10.15
N GLN A 105 -14.85 20.43 -11.17
CA GLN A 105 -15.06 21.43 -12.23
C GLN A 105 -16.37 21.16 -12.97
N LEU A 106 -16.67 19.91 -13.32
CA LEU A 106 -17.93 19.55 -13.97
C LEU A 106 -19.14 19.86 -13.09
N ILE A 107 -19.06 19.54 -11.79
CA ILE A 107 -20.13 19.83 -10.82
C ILE A 107 -20.34 21.34 -10.69
N MET A 108 -19.28 22.14 -10.52
CA MET A 108 -19.36 23.60 -10.41
C MET A 108 -19.93 24.22 -11.67
N LYS A 109 -19.54 23.76 -12.85
CA LYS A 109 -20.08 24.21 -14.13
C LYS A 109 -21.58 23.93 -14.24
N ASN A 110 -22.02 22.71 -13.88
CA ASN A 110 -23.44 22.35 -13.91
C ASN A 110 -24.27 23.21 -12.95
N LYS A 111 -23.77 23.45 -11.73
CA LYS A 111 -24.43 24.34 -10.76
C LYS A 111 -24.49 25.80 -11.24
N GLN A 112 -23.42 26.27 -11.85
CA GLN A 112 -23.42 27.59 -12.45
C GLN A 112 -24.51 27.74 -13.55
N GLU A 113 -24.63 26.74 -14.42
CA GLU A 113 -25.58 26.71 -15.50
C GLU A 113 -27.04 26.54 -15.01
N GLN A 114 -27.27 25.74 -13.97
CA GLN A 114 -28.62 25.39 -13.49
C GLN A 114 -29.12 26.29 -12.36
N GLU A 115 -28.21 26.69 -11.46
CA GLU A 115 -28.55 27.37 -10.21
C GLU A 115 -27.98 28.81 -10.14
N GLY A 116 -27.09 29.19 -11.08
CA GLY A 116 -26.38 30.46 -11.06
C GLY A 116 -25.35 30.61 -9.97
N GLU A 117 -24.91 29.49 -9.37
CA GLU A 117 -23.86 29.45 -8.34
C GLU A 117 -22.51 29.77 -8.97
N LEU A 118 -21.73 30.68 -8.37
CA LEU A 118 -20.40 31.00 -8.87
C LEU A 118 -19.45 29.86 -8.49
N PRO A 119 -18.58 29.37 -9.43
CA PRO A 119 -17.58 28.35 -9.14
C PRO A 119 -16.59 28.90 -8.10
N LEU A 120 -16.10 28.04 -7.21
CA LEU A 120 -15.10 28.39 -6.20
C LEU A 120 -13.76 28.75 -6.84
N PHE A 121 -13.40 28.10 -7.94
CA PHE A 121 -12.18 28.32 -8.71
C PHE A 121 -12.39 27.95 -10.16
N ASP A 122 -11.53 28.43 -11.03
CA ASP A 122 -11.59 28.20 -12.46
C ASP A 122 -10.65 27.05 -12.93
N GLU A 123 -10.65 26.79 -14.25
CA GLU A 123 -9.81 25.76 -14.87
C GLU A 123 -8.32 26.11 -14.80
N ILE A 124 -7.98 27.42 -14.76
CA ILE A 124 -6.59 27.88 -14.66
C ILE A 124 -6.03 27.54 -13.29
N ALA A 125 -6.80 27.72 -12.22
CA ALA A 125 -6.39 27.36 -10.86
C ALA A 125 -6.13 25.86 -10.72
N VAL A 126 -6.97 25.02 -11.33
CA VAL A 126 -6.73 23.56 -11.36
C VAL A 126 -5.48 23.22 -12.15
N THR A 127 -5.24 23.84 -13.29
CA THR A 127 -4.01 23.63 -14.08
C THR A 127 -2.76 23.98 -13.27
N ARG A 128 -2.77 25.12 -12.59
CA ARG A 128 -1.66 25.53 -11.68
C ARG A 128 -1.43 24.50 -10.60
N LEU A 129 -2.47 23.99 -9.96
CA LEU A 129 -2.34 22.92 -8.97
C LEU A 129 -1.66 21.70 -9.56
N LEU A 130 -2.08 21.25 -10.74
CA LEU A 130 -1.52 20.05 -11.37
C LEU A 130 -0.05 20.23 -11.76
N ASP A 131 0.35 21.44 -12.16
CA ASP A 131 1.73 21.78 -12.50
C ASP A 131 2.62 21.94 -11.25
N ALA A 132 2.05 22.35 -10.11
CA ALA A 132 2.77 22.53 -8.85
C ALA A 132 3.09 21.22 -8.11
N PHE A 133 2.48 20.10 -8.50
CA PHE A 133 2.69 18.83 -7.84
C PHE A 133 4.12 18.29 -8.01
N GLN A 134 4.70 17.89 -6.88
CA GLN A 134 5.96 17.17 -6.81
C GLN A 134 5.73 15.80 -6.14
N GLU A 135 6.15 14.75 -6.84
CA GLU A 135 6.00 13.37 -6.37
C GLU A 135 6.99 13.04 -5.26
N VAL A 136 6.52 12.38 -4.22
CA VAL A 136 7.35 11.80 -3.16
C VAL A 136 7.08 10.32 -3.00
N ASP A 137 8.14 9.56 -2.74
CA ASP A 137 8.05 8.13 -2.43
C ASP A 137 7.80 7.90 -0.94
N PHE A 138 7.07 6.83 -0.63
CA PHE A 138 6.94 6.37 0.75
C PHE A 138 8.30 6.02 1.36
N ARG A 139 8.49 6.35 2.63
CA ARG A 139 9.66 6.04 3.47
C ARG A 139 10.95 6.72 3.01
N GLN A 140 10.86 7.67 2.09
CA GLN A 140 12.01 8.47 1.68
C GLN A 140 11.91 9.88 2.28
N PRO A 141 12.94 10.34 3.01
CA PRO A 141 12.93 11.70 3.54
C PRO A 141 13.09 12.70 2.41
N LEU A 142 12.22 13.70 2.44
CA LEU A 142 12.29 14.89 1.59
C LEU A 142 12.83 16.05 2.40
N HIS A 143 13.91 16.68 1.93
CA HIS A 143 14.45 17.89 2.54
C HIS A 143 13.62 19.10 2.17
N LEU A 144 13.19 19.85 3.19
CA LEU A 144 12.39 21.08 3.05
C LEU A 144 13.17 22.35 3.43
N GLY A 145 14.43 22.20 3.75
CA GLY A 145 15.35 23.28 4.15
C GLY A 145 16.41 22.77 5.13
N ASP A 146 17.29 23.66 5.58
CA ASP A 146 18.34 23.29 6.53
C ASP A 146 17.69 22.84 7.87
N GLY A 147 17.97 21.60 8.24
CA GLY A 147 17.46 21.02 9.49
C GLY A 147 15.97 20.64 9.49
N LEU A 148 15.29 20.60 8.35
CA LEU A 148 13.90 20.21 8.22
C LEU A 148 13.70 19.14 7.14
N GLN A 149 12.99 18.07 7.47
CA GLN A 149 12.59 17.04 6.49
C GLN A 149 11.18 16.54 6.75
N ALA A 150 10.55 16.01 5.70
CA ALA A 150 9.28 15.28 5.77
C ALA A 150 9.44 13.88 5.20
N THR A 151 8.80 12.89 5.84
CA THR A 151 8.78 11.50 5.37
C THR A 151 7.34 11.00 5.35
N PHE A 152 6.92 10.44 4.21
CA PHE A 152 5.58 9.92 3.99
C PHE A 152 5.52 8.41 4.26
N PHE A 153 4.55 7.94 5.05
CA PHE A 153 4.34 6.53 5.37
C PHE A 153 2.93 6.10 4.98
N PRO A 154 2.71 4.86 4.47
CA PRO A 154 1.36 4.40 4.10
C PRO A 154 0.37 4.52 5.26
N ALA A 155 -0.74 5.21 5.05
CA ALA A 155 -1.78 5.42 6.05
C ALA A 155 -2.92 4.37 6.00
N GLY A 156 -3.05 3.61 4.91
CA GLY A 156 -4.00 2.50 4.81
C GLY A 156 -5.46 2.89 4.58
N HIS A 157 -5.74 4.18 4.39
CA HIS A 157 -7.08 4.72 4.19
C HIS A 157 -7.57 4.52 2.75
N ILE A 158 -6.89 5.15 1.80
CA ILE A 158 -7.08 4.97 0.36
C ILE A 158 -5.73 4.79 -0.33
N LEU A 159 -5.74 4.46 -1.63
CA LEU A 159 -4.50 4.35 -2.40
C LEU A 159 -3.74 5.68 -2.39
N GLY A 160 -2.47 5.63 -2.03
CA GLY A 160 -1.61 6.81 -1.93
C GLY A 160 -1.67 7.55 -0.61
N ALA A 161 -2.65 7.26 0.27
CA ALA A 161 -2.78 7.94 1.56
C ALA A 161 -1.55 7.76 2.44
N ALA A 162 -1.12 8.86 3.08
CA ALA A 162 0.10 8.95 3.84
C ALA A 162 -0.08 9.59 5.22
N MET A 163 0.56 8.99 6.22
CA MET A 163 0.98 9.71 7.41
C MET A 163 2.25 10.49 7.07
N ILE A 164 2.43 11.70 7.62
CA ILE A 164 3.58 12.55 7.34
C ILE A 164 4.34 12.82 8.63
N ALA A 165 5.58 12.34 8.70
CA ALA A 165 6.50 12.68 9.77
C ALA A 165 7.32 13.92 9.37
N ILE A 166 7.28 14.95 10.19
CA ILE A 166 8.01 16.22 10.01
C ILE A 166 9.05 16.30 11.12
N GLU A 167 10.31 16.27 10.75
CA GLU A 167 11.43 16.19 11.69
C GLU A 167 12.33 17.43 11.59
N SER A 168 12.66 18.02 12.75
CA SER A 168 13.61 19.12 12.90
C SER A 168 14.32 19.07 14.25
N ASP A 169 15.22 20.04 14.52
CA ASP A 169 15.82 20.22 15.84
C ASP A 169 14.81 20.73 16.89
N GLU A 170 13.67 21.30 16.46
CA GLU A 170 12.58 21.71 17.33
C GLU A 170 11.69 20.53 17.78
N GLY A 171 11.85 19.35 17.19
CA GLY A 171 11.11 18.13 17.53
C GLY A 171 10.60 17.37 16.31
N VAL A 172 9.88 16.29 16.57
CA VAL A 172 9.28 15.39 15.57
C VAL A 172 7.76 15.44 15.68
N LEU A 173 7.11 15.97 14.66
CA LEU A 173 5.66 16.01 14.50
C LEU A 173 5.22 14.88 13.56
N LEU A 174 4.19 14.13 13.95
CA LEU A 174 3.53 13.17 13.07
C LEU A 174 2.11 13.64 12.77
N MET A 175 1.78 13.79 11.49
CA MET A 175 0.42 14.04 10.99
C MET A 175 -0.14 12.73 10.48
N SER A 176 -1.26 12.26 11.04
CA SER A 176 -1.81 10.96 10.65
C SER A 176 -2.47 10.98 9.26
N GLY A 177 -3.02 12.12 8.83
CA GLY A 177 -4.08 12.10 7.83
C GLY A 177 -5.19 11.17 8.29
N ASP A 178 -5.94 10.63 7.37
CA ASP A 178 -6.89 9.54 7.64
C ASP A 178 -6.19 8.20 7.53
N LEU A 179 -6.48 7.28 8.46
CA LEU A 179 -5.70 6.05 8.55
C LEU A 179 -6.53 4.82 8.92
N SER A 180 -6.02 3.62 8.58
CA SER A 180 -6.61 2.34 8.97
C SER A 180 -5.54 1.26 9.18
N LEU A 181 -5.61 0.55 10.32
CA LEU A 181 -4.79 -0.63 10.58
C LEU A 181 -5.43 -1.91 10.02
N THR A 182 -6.74 -1.89 9.77
CA THR A 182 -7.47 -3.04 9.24
C THR A 182 -7.13 -3.26 7.76
N PRO A 183 -6.67 -4.45 7.37
CA PRO A 183 -6.41 -4.78 5.97
C PRO A 183 -7.68 -4.67 5.13
N GLN A 184 -7.58 -4.00 4.00
CA GLN A 184 -8.63 -3.90 2.99
C GLN A 184 -8.26 -4.73 1.75
N ARG A 185 -9.23 -4.99 0.86
CA ARG A 185 -8.97 -5.69 -0.40
C ARG A 185 -8.39 -4.77 -1.47
N ALA A 186 -8.71 -3.48 -1.41
CA ALA A 186 -8.26 -2.48 -2.37
C ALA A 186 -7.07 -1.63 -1.89
N VAL A 187 -6.69 -1.70 -0.61
CA VAL A 187 -5.63 -0.87 -0.02
C VAL A 187 -4.83 -1.68 1.01
N VAL A 188 -3.51 -1.49 1.05
CA VAL A 188 -2.67 -2.03 2.13
C VAL A 188 -2.95 -1.28 3.43
N LYS A 189 -2.84 -1.96 4.57
CA LYS A 189 -3.02 -1.31 5.88
C LYS A 189 -1.95 -0.27 6.17
N ALA A 190 -2.21 0.62 7.13
CA ALA A 190 -1.23 1.59 7.62
C ALA A 190 0.06 0.91 8.11
N GLU A 191 1.18 1.58 7.86
CA GLU A 191 2.49 1.19 8.34
C GLU A 191 3.00 2.26 9.33
N LEU A 192 2.89 1.98 10.62
CA LEU A 192 3.33 2.90 11.65
C LEU A 192 4.84 3.13 11.55
N PRO A 193 5.30 4.40 11.48
CA PRO A 193 6.71 4.71 11.39
C PRO A 193 7.45 4.31 12.68
N ARG A 194 8.66 3.80 12.53
CA ARG A 194 9.54 3.48 13.66
C ARG A 194 10.36 4.71 14.08
N ILE A 195 9.67 5.80 14.35
CA ILE A 195 10.26 7.07 14.80
C ILE A 195 9.67 7.43 16.16
N LYS A 196 10.42 8.09 16.99
CA LYS A 196 9.93 8.65 18.25
C LYS A 196 9.35 10.04 17.98
N ALA A 197 8.06 10.11 17.71
CA ALA A 197 7.37 11.39 17.57
C ALA A 197 7.20 12.08 18.93
N ASP A 198 7.37 13.39 18.97
CA ASP A 198 7.15 14.22 20.15
C ASP A 198 5.70 14.67 20.26
N PHE A 199 5.05 14.81 19.12
CA PHE A 199 3.65 15.20 19.01
C PHE A 199 2.96 14.49 17.85
N LEU A 200 1.70 14.11 18.04
CA LEU A 200 0.86 13.48 17.02
C LEU A 200 -0.39 14.34 16.80
N VAL A 201 -0.69 14.66 15.55
CA VAL A 201 -2.01 15.15 15.12
C VAL A 201 -2.72 13.96 14.48
N MET A 202 -3.84 13.53 15.05
CA MET A 202 -4.50 12.28 14.71
C MET A 202 -5.99 12.47 14.42
N GLU A 203 -6.48 11.80 13.36
CA GLU A 203 -7.90 11.71 13.10
C GLU A 203 -8.66 11.07 14.28
N SER A 204 -9.97 11.34 14.34
CA SER A 204 -10.84 10.82 15.40
C SER A 204 -12.25 10.47 14.90
N THR A 205 -12.40 10.19 13.61
CA THR A 205 -13.68 9.97 12.92
C THR A 205 -14.56 8.93 13.61
N TYR A 206 -13.97 7.86 14.11
CA TYR A 206 -14.68 6.77 14.81
C TYR A 206 -14.35 6.68 16.31
N GLY A 207 -13.97 7.77 16.95
CA GLY A 207 -13.88 7.80 18.42
C GLY A 207 -15.20 7.38 19.07
N GLY A 208 -15.15 6.56 20.12
CA GLY A 208 -16.33 6.02 20.79
C GLY A 208 -17.04 4.88 20.05
N ARG A 209 -16.49 4.42 18.91
CA ARG A 209 -17.10 3.37 18.09
C ARG A 209 -16.08 2.29 17.79
N LEU A 210 -16.55 1.03 17.77
CA LEU A 210 -15.77 -0.13 17.33
C LEU A 210 -16.34 -0.67 16.03
N HIS A 211 -15.47 -1.09 15.14
CA HIS A 211 -15.88 -1.76 13.93
C HIS A 211 -16.21 -3.23 14.20
N ALA A 212 -17.23 -3.73 13.50
CA ALA A 212 -17.48 -5.15 13.45
C ALA A 212 -16.34 -5.90 12.71
N ASN A 213 -16.23 -7.19 12.95
CA ASN A 213 -15.26 -8.01 12.24
C ASN A 213 -15.47 -7.89 10.71
N ARG A 214 -14.47 -7.40 10.00
CA ARG A 214 -14.58 -7.09 8.57
C ARG A 214 -14.98 -8.30 7.72
N ALA A 215 -14.39 -9.47 7.97
CA ALA A 215 -14.73 -10.68 7.21
C ALA A 215 -16.19 -11.11 7.44
N ALA A 216 -16.70 -10.94 8.66
CA ALA A 216 -18.10 -11.18 8.98
C ALA A 216 -19.03 -10.18 8.28
N GLU A 217 -18.64 -8.90 8.20
CA GLU A 217 -19.40 -7.87 7.49
C GLU A 217 -19.41 -8.08 5.96
N GLU A 218 -18.28 -8.48 5.38
CA GLU A 218 -18.22 -8.87 3.97
C GLU A 218 -19.17 -10.04 3.68
N LYS A 219 -19.15 -11.08 4.51
CA LYS A 219 -20.03 -12.24 4.38
C LYS A 219 -21.51 -11.86 4.54
N ARG A 220 -21.82 -11.03 5.55
CA ARG A 220 -23.18 -10.53 5.78
C ARG A 220 -23.71 -9.71 4.59
N LEU A 221 -22.86 -8.87 3.96
CA LEU A 221 -23.23 -8.17 2.73
C LEU A 221 -23.56 -9.13 1.60
N VAL A 222 -22.73 -10.16 1.40
CA VAL A 222 -22.93 -11.16 0.35
C VAL A 222 -24.21 -11.97 0.58
N GLU A 223 -24.46 -12.43 1.80
CA GLU A 223 -25.69 -13.17 2.17
C GLU A 223 -26.95 -12.31 1.95
N THR A 224 -26.91 -11.03 2.30
CA THR A 224 -28.01 -10.10 2.01
C THR A 224 -28.22 -9.95 0.51
N LEU A 225 -27.14 -9.77 -0.25
CA LEU A 225 -27.24 -9.69 -1.72
C LEU A 225 -27.85 -10.96 -2.31
N GLN A 226 -27.44 -12.15 -1.88
CA GLN A 226 -28.03 -13.42 -2.34
C GLN A 226 -29.55 -13.43 -2.13
N GLY A 227 -30.04 -13.08 -0.93
CA GLY A 227 -31.48 -13.04 -0.66
C GLY A 227 -32.24 -12.03 -1.53
N ILE A 228 -31.61 -10.87 -1.87
CA ILE A 228 -32.20 -9.88 -2.80
C ILE A 228 -32.29 -10.46 -4.22
N LEU A 229 -31.22 -11.11 -4.67
CA LEU A 229 -31.14 -11.66 -6.02
C LEU A 229 -32.07 -12.85 -6.22
N GLU A 230 -32.25 -13.72 -5.21
CA GLU A 230 -33.17 -14.85 -5.23
C GLU A 230 -34.63 -14.41 -5.40
N ARG A 231 -35.04 -13.27 -4.83
CA ARG A 231 -36.40 -12.71 -5.04
C ARG A 231 -36.53 -11.86 -6.31
N GLY A 232 -35.48 -11.86 -7.17
CA GLY A 232 -35.45 -11.13 -8.44
C GLY A 232 -35.25 -9.61 -8.29
N GLY A 233 -34.82 -9.16 -7.13
CA GLY A 233 -34.60 -7.76 -6.81
C GLY A 233 -33.25 -7.19 -7.31
N LYS A 234 -33.12 -5.86 -7.24
CA LYS A 234 -31.88 -5.13 -7.48
C LYS A 234 -31.35 -4.52 -6.19
N ALA A 235 -30.04 -4.54 -6.00
CA ALA A 235 -29.38 -3.87 -4.89
C ALA A 235 -28.60 -2.64 -5.39
N ILE A 236 -28.92 -1.46 -4.87
CA ILE A 236 -28.05 -0.29 -4.98
C ILE A 236 -27.12 -0.23 -3.77
N ILE A 237 -25.81 -0.10 -4.02
CA ILE A 237 -24.77 0.13 -3.02
C ILE A 237 -24.20 1.53 -3.26
N PRO A 238 -24.75 2.57 -2.60
CA PRO A 238 -24.17 3.89 -2.62
C PRO A 238 -22.76 3.84 -2.04
N ALA A 239 -21.79 4.30 -2.80
CA ALA A 239 -20.38 4.25 -2.39
C ALA A 239 -19.64 5.52 -2.82
N PHE A 240 -18.73 6.00 -1.96
CA PHE A 240 -17.78 7.03 -2.36
C PHE A 240 -17.00 6.54 -3.57
N ALA A 241 -16.89 7.40 -4.58
CA ALA A 241 -16.22 7.04 -5.84
C ALA A 241 -14.75 6.69 -5.66
N LEU A 242 -14.10 7.29 -4.65
CA LEU A 242 -12.73 7.03 -4.26
C LEU A 242 -12.68 6.24 -2.95
N GLY A 243 -12.02 5.08 -2.99
CA GLY A 243 -11.78 4.19 -1.85
C GLY A 243 -12.90 3.14 -1.66
N ARG A 244 -14.10 3.56 -1.26
CA ARG A 244 -15.20 2.65 -0.90
C ARG A 244 -15.69 1.81 -2.08
N ALA A 245 -15.91 2.42 -3.24
CA ALA A 245 -16.37 1.70 -4.42
C ALA A 245 -15.37 0.61 -4.87
N GLN A 246 -14.05 0.91 -4.83
CA GLN A 246 -13.00 -0.04 -5.17
C GLN A 246 -13.00 -1.23 -4.20
N GLU A 247 -13.18 -0.96 -2.92
CA GLU A 247 -13.26 -2.01 -1.89
C GLU A 247 -14.48 -2.92 -2.09
N VAL A 248 -15.67 -2.34 -2.29
CA VAL A 248 -16.90 -3.10 -2.55
C VAL A 248 -16.77 -3.95 -3.82
N ILE A 249 -16.21 -3.40 -4.91
CA ILE A 249 -15.95 -4.16 -6.14
C ILE A 249 -15.04 -5.37 -5.85
N GLN A 250 -13.96 -5.20 -5.08
CA GLN A 250 -13.05 -6.30 -4.76
C GLN A 250 -13.70 -7.35 -3.83
N ILE A 251 -14.60 -6.94 -2.93
CA ILE A 251 -15.41 -7.87 -2.14
C ILE A 251 -16.29 -8.70 -3.09
N LEU A 252 -17.07 -8.07 -3.96
CA LEU A 252 -17.96 -8.79 -4.89
C LEU A 252 -17.19 -9.69 -5.86
N LEU A 253 -16.00 -9.28 -6.30
CA LEU A 253 -15.12 -10.11 -7.13
C LEU A 253 -14.59 -11.34 -6.37
N ALA A 254 -14.33 -11.22 -5.08
CA ALA A 254 -13.88 -12.34 -4.25
C ALA A 254 -14.98 -13.38 -4.01
N TYR A 255 -16.23 -12.94 -3.95
CA TYR A 255 -17.42 -13.79 -3.77
C TYR A 255 -18.24 -13.97 -5.07
N SER A 256 -17.60 -13.78 -6.23
CA SER A 256 -18.29 -13.79 -7.53
C SER A 256 -18.89 -15.14 -7.93
N ASP A 257 -18.43 -16.23 -7.34
CA ASP A 257 -18.97 -17.56 -7.58
C ASP A 257 -20.29 -17.77 -6.81
N ASP A 258 -20.51 -16.95 -5.76
CA ASP A 258 -21.74 -16.92 -4.96
C ASP A 258 -22.77 -15.91 -5.50
N LEU A 259 -22.37 -15.04 -6.45
CA LEU A 259 -23.16 -13.91 -6.98
C LEU A 259 -23.23 -13.97 -8.52
N ASP A 260 -24.11 -14.83 -9.05
CA ASP A 260 -24.19 -15.09 -10.51
C ASP A 260 -25.05 -14.04 -11.27
N VAL A 261 -24.83 -12.75 -11.03
CA VAL A 261 -25.57 -11.63 -11.65
C VAL A 261 -24.64 -10.53 -12.16
N PRO A 262 -25.11 -9.64 -13.05
CA PRO A 262 -24.36 -8.47 -13.44
C PRO A 262 -24.11 -7.53 -12.25
N VAL A 263 -22.89 -7.03 -12.13
CA VAL A 263 -22.50 -5.94 -11.21
C VAL A 263 -22.19 -4.71 -12.05
N TRP A 264 -23.01 -3.68 -11.89
CA TRP A 264 -22.88 -2.43 -12.64
C TRP A 264 -22.20 -1.37 -11.79
N VAL A 265 -21.26 -0.67 -12.39
CA VAL A 265 -20.49 0.41 -11.73
C VAL A 265 -20.75 1.73 -12.44
N ASP A 266 -21.24 2.74 -11.72
CA ASP A 266 -21.65 4.02 -12.29
C ASP A 266 -21.00 5.23 -11.62
N GLY A 267 -20.95 6.33 -12.36
CA GLY A 267 -20.34 7.58 -11.92
C GLY A 267 -18.82 7.63 -12.10
N MET A 268 -18.15 8.47 -11.33
CA MET A 268 -16.70 8.69 -11.36
C MET A 268 -15.89 7.43 -10.97
N VAL A 269 -16.53 6.42 -10.39
CA VAL A 269 -15.88 5.17 -9.92
C VAL A 269 -14.99 4.55 -10.99
N ARG A 270 -15.39 4.60 -12.28
CA ARG A 270 -14.60 4.05 -13.39
C ARG A 270 -13.25 4.75 -13.54
N ALA A 271 -13.22 6.07 -13.47
CA ALA A 271 -11.97 6.84 -13.60
C ALA A 271 -11.03 6.54 -12.43
N VAL A 272 -11.58 6.44 -11.22
CA VAL A 272 -10.82 6.05 -10.02
C VAL A 272 -10.28 4.63 -10.12
N CYS A 273 -11.07 3.65 -10.59
CA CYS A 273 -10.59 2.28 -10.81
C CYS A 273 -9.42 2.22 -11.82
N ASN A 274 -9.44 3.04 -12.87
CA ASN A 274 -8.34 3.15 -13.82
C ASN A 274 -7.08 3.73 -13.15
N ALA A 275 -7.22 4.77 -12.33
CA ALA A 275 -6.11 5.34 -11.57
C ALA A 275 -5.50 4.30 -10.59
N TYR A 276 -6.34 3.54 -9.87
CA TYR A 276 -5.87 2.44 -9.02
C TYR A 276 -5.09 1.37 -9.82
N SER A 277 -5.55 1.04 -11.01
CA SER A 277 -4.92 0.03 -11.87
C SER A 277 -3.54 0.44 -12.39
N ALA A 278 -3.22 1.74 -12.36
CA ALA A 278 -1.89 2.24 -12.73
C ALA A 278 -0.81 2.01 -11.66
N TYR A 279 -1.21 1.74 -10.40
CA TYR A 279 -0.31 1.59 -9.25
C TYR A 279 -0.48 0.24 -8.56
N GLN A 280 -0.50 -0.85 -9.33
CA GLN A 280 -0.74 -2.21 -8.83
C GLN A 280 0.30 -2.66 -7.78
N GLU A 281 1.52 -2.15 -7.85
CA GLU A 281 2.60 -2.45 -6.91
C GLU A 281 2.32 -1.96 -5.47
N LEU A 282 1.42 -0.99 -5.31
CA LEU A 282 0.99 -0.45 -4.02
C LEU A 282 -0.29 -1.10 -3.47
N LEU A 283 -0.88 -2.03 -4.23
CA LEU A 283 -2.11 -2.73 -3.85
C LEU A 283 -1.81 -4.05 -3.11
N PRO A 284 -2.78 -4.60 -2.37
CA PRO A 284 -2.62 -5.89 -1.73
C PRO A 284 -2.27 -7.00 -2.73
N LYS A 285 -1.18 -7.73 -2.48
CA LYS A 285 -0.66 -8.76 -3.38
C LYS A 285 -1.69 -9.82 -3.78
N ASN A 286 -2.59 -10.18 -2.86
CA ASN A 286 -3.64 -11.17 -3.13
C ASN A 286 -4.65 -10.65 -4.16
N THR A 287 -5.00 -9.38 -4.13
CA THR A 287 -5.92 -8.73 -5.07
C THR A 287 -5.30 -8.68 -6.48
N VAL A 288 -4.05 -8.25 -6.57
CA VAL A 288 -3.31 -8.24 -7.85
C VAL A 288 -3.16 -9.66 -8.41
N LYS A 289 -2.79 -10.62 -7.58
CA LYS A 289 -2.66 -12.03 -7.97
C LYS A 289 -4.00 -12.64 -8.44
N ALA A 290 -5.11 -12.26 -7.81
CA ALA A 290 -6.44 -12.74 -8.19
C ALA A 290 -6.92 -12.17 -9.54
N ALA A 291 -6.43 -11.00 -9.94
CA ALA A 291 -6.71 -10.43 -11.25
C ALA A 291 -5.93 -11.15 -12.37
N ARG A 292 -4.75 -11.72 -12.07
CA ARG A 292 -3.82 -12.30 -13.06
C ARG A 292 -3.48 -11.28 -14.15
N ASP A 293 -3.79 -11.62 -15.43
CA ASP A 293 -3.59 -10.74 -16.59
C ASP A 293 -4.88 -10.00 -17.00
N ASP A 294 -5.94 -10.12 -16.21
CA ASP A 294 -7.23 -9.48 -16.47
C ASP A 294 -7.31 -8.10 -15.78
N HIS A 295 -8.32 -7.30 -16.14
CA HIS A 295 -8.52 -5.99 -15.54
C HIS A 295 -8.78 -6.11 -14.03
N LEU A 296 -8.13 -5.27 -13.23
CA LEU A 296 -8.16 -5.37 -11.76
C LEU A 296 -9.58 -5.27 -11.18
N PHE A 297 -10.45 -4.42 -11.75
CA PHE A 297 -11.80 -4.16 -11.26
C PHE A 297 -12.90 -4.64 -12.23
N PHE A 298 -12.71 -4.45 -13.54
CA PHE A 298 -13.72 -4.75 -14.56
C PHE A 298 -13.48 -6.12 -15.20
N ARG A 299 -13.71 -7.16 -14.42
CA ARG A 299 -13.57 -8.56 -14.80
C ARG A 299 -14.76 -9.39 -14.33
N LYS A 300 -14.88 -10.64 -14.77
CA LYS A 300 -16.02 -11.50 -14.50
C LYS A 300 -17.33 -10.81 -14.93
N LYS A 301 -18.26 -10.55 -14.00
CA LYS A 301 -19.55 -9.90 -14.29
C LYS A 301 -19.59 -8.40 -13.98
N VAL A 302 -18.48 -7.81 -13.52
CA VAL A 302 -18.39 -6.37 -13.23
C VAL A 302 -18.24 -5.57 -14.51
N ARG A 303 -19.13 -4.62 -14.73
CA ARG A 303 -19.19 -3.76 -15.92
C ARG A 303 -19.39 -2.30 -15.55
N ALA A 304 -18.75 -1.39 -16.29
CA ALA A 304 -18.97 0.04 -16.15
C ALA A 304 -20.15 0.49 -17.01
N ILE A 305 -20.99 1.34 -16.46
CA ILE A 305 -22.07 2.03 -17.19
C ILE A 305 -21.46 3.10 -18.08
N LYS A 306 -21.97 3.23 -19.31
CA LYS A 306 -21.38 4.07 -20.35
C LYS A 306 -22.17 5.35 -20.63
N SER A 307 -23.47 5.38 -20.28
CA SER A 307 -24.34 6.51 -20.59
C SER A 307 -25.50 6.64 -19.60
N PRO A 308 -26.12 7.84 -19.48
CA PRO A 308 -27.34 8.02 -18.70
C PRO A 308 -28.50 7.16 -19.18
N VAL A 309 -28.62 6.91 -20.47
CA VAL A 309 -29.67 6.04 -21.07
C VAL A 309 -29.48 4.61 -20.56
N GLN A 310 -28.26 4.08 -20.61
CA GLN A 310 -27.97 2.72 -20.08
C GLN A 310 -28.26 2.62 -18.58
N ARG A 311 -28.04 3.69 -17.82
CA ARG A 311 -28.37 3.76 -16.39
C ARG A 311 -29.87 3.50 -16.15
N GLU A 312 -30.71 4.21 -16.89
CA GLU A 312 -32.16 4.09 -16.81
C GLU A 312 -32.65 2.72 -17.29
N GLU A 313 -32.11 2.22 -18.39
CA GLU A 313 -32.39 0.86 -18.89
C GLU A 313 -32.10 -0.20 -17.83
N ILE A 314 -30.95 -0.14 -17.14
CA ILE A 314 -30.57 -1.09 -16.08
C ILE A 314 -31.51 -0.98 -14.89
N ALA A 315 -31.86 0.23 -14.46
CA ALA A 315 -32.77 0.42 -13.34
C ALA A 315 -34.15 -0.20 -13.61
N HIS A 316 -34.66 -0.08 -14.83
CA HIS A 316 -35.99 -0.57 -15.22
C HIS A 316 -35.97 -1.95 -15.91
N SER A 317 -34.81 -2.53 -16.21
CA SER A 317 -34.72 -3.86 -16.80
C SER A 317 -35.36 -4.93 -15.92
N GLU A 318 -35.81 -6.01 -16.50
CA GLU A 318 -36.20 -7.21 -15.77
C GLU A 318 -34.97 -7.95 -15.22
N GLY A 319 -35.15 -8.63 -14.08
CA GLY A 319 -34.12 -9.49 -13.45
C GLY A 319 -33.21 -8.78 -12.44
N PRO A 320 -32.49 -9.60 -11.68
CA PRO A 320 -31.66 -9.14 -10.58
C PRO A 320 -30.35 -8.49 -11.07
N ALA A 321 -29.88 -7.49 -10.32
CA ALA A 321 -28.59 -6.84 -10.56
C ALA A 321 -28.04 -6.20 -9.28
N ILE A 322 -26.73 -6.03 -9.22
CA ILE A 322 -26.04 -5.23 -8.20
C ILE A 322 -25.52 -3.95 -8.88
N ILE A 323 -25.75 -2.81 -8.24
CA ILE A 323 -25.37 -1.50 -8.76
C ILE A 323 -24.49 -0.80 -7.71
N ILE A 324 -23.26 -0.45 -8.05
CA ILE A 324 -22.36 0.35 -7.22
C ILE A 324 -22.29 1.75 -7.83
N SER A 325 -22.67 2.77 -7.07
CA SER A 325 -22.78 4.12 -7.63
C SER A 325 -22.42 5.22 -6.62
N SER A 326 -21.81 6.31 -7.10
CA SER A 326 -21.58 7.53 -6.32
C SER A 326 -22.83 8.45 -6.37
N SER A 327 -23.12 9.27 -5.34
CA SER A 327 -22.39 9.45 -4.09
C SER A 327 -22.74 8.37 -3.05
N GLY A 328 -21.82 8.18 -2.09
CA GLY A 328 -22.01 7.22 -0.99
C GLY A 328 -23.03 7.65 0.06
N MET A 329 -23.39 8.93 0.10
CA MET A 329 -24.30 9.52 1.10
C MET A 329 -25.69 9.90 0.50
N LEU A 330 -25.94 9.59 -0.77
CA LEU A 330 -27.15 9.97 -1.50
C LEU A 330 -27.36 11.50 -1.58
N THR A 331 -26.28 12.28 -1.58
CA THR A 331 -26.28 13.74 -1.65
C THR A 331 -26.27 14.27 -3.08
N GLY A 332 -26.17 13.41 -4.09
CA GLY A 332 -26.10 13.77 -5.50
C GLY A 332 -25.61 12.61 -6.35
N GLY A 333 -25.38 12.88 -7.64
CA GLY A 333 -24.88 11.91 -8.59
C GLY A 333 -25.82 10.76 -8.92
N PRO A 334 -25.33 9.72 -9.61
CA PRO A 334 -26.20 8.65 -10.12
C PRO A 334 -26.90 7.83 -9.03
N SER A 335 -26.32 7.71 -7.82
CA SER A 335 -26.90 6.92 -6.73
C SER A 335 -28.29 7.43 -6.31
N VAL A 336 -28.51 8.76 -6.37
CA VAL A 336 -29.81 9.37 -6.08
C VAL A 336 -30.86 8.94 -7.10
N GLY A 337 -30.51 8.91 -8.39
CA GLY A 337 -31.37 8.40 -9.45
C GLY A 337 -31.80 6.96 -9.22
N TYR A 338 -30.85 6.08 -8.92
CA TYR A 338 -31.14 4.68 -8.60
C TYR A 338 -32.01 4.54 -7.34
N ALA A 339 -31.71 5.29 -6.28
CA ALA A 339 -32.54 5.26 -5.07
C ALA A 339 -33.98 5.67 -5.37
N LYS A 340 -34.21 6.72 -6.20
CA LYS A 340 -35.52 7.15 -6.63
C LYS A 340 -36.29 6.07 -7.40
N TRP A 341 -35.60 5.29 -8.24
CA TRP A 341 -36.24 4.25 -9.07
C TRP A 341 -36.47 2.91 -8.32
N LEU A 342 -35.60 2.57 -7.35
CA LEU A 342 -35.58 1.25 -6.73
C LEU A 342 -36.25 1.21 -5.35
N ALA A 343 -36.41 2.36 -4.67
CA ALA A 343 -36.86 2.41 -3.27
C ALA A 343 -38.29 1.93 -3.02
N GLU A 344 -39.19 2.04 -4.01
CA GLU A 344 -40.62 1.73 -3.87
C GLU A 344 -40.96 0.24 -4.09
N ASP A 345 -40.01 -0.59 -4.54
CA ASP A 345 -40.19 -2.02 -4.77
C ASP A 345 -39.56 -2.85 -3.64
N GLU A 346 -40.36 -3.64 -2.93
CA GLU A 346 -39.95 -4.48 -1.79
C GLU A 346 -38.89 -5.55 -2.16
N ARG A 347 -38.77 -5.89 -3.44
CA ARG A 347 -37.74 -6.83 -3.90
C ARG A 347 -36.35 -6.23 -3.87
N ASN A 348 -36.23 -4.92 -3.98
CA ASN A 348 -34.99 -4.19 -4.10
C ASN A 348 -34.36 -3.87 -2.74
N ALA A 349 -33.15 -3.32 -2.76
CA ALA A 349 -32.45 -2.89 -1.55
C ALA A 349 -31.59 -1.64 -1.75
N ILE A 350 -31.42 -0.85 -0.66
CA ILE A 350 -30.43 0.20 -0.52
C ILE A 350 -29.46 -0.22 0.60
N LEU A 351 -28.19 -0.48 0.24
CA LEU A 351 -27.18 -1.05 1.14
C LEU A 351 -26.03 -0.05 1.34
N LEU A 352 -25.96 0.59 2.50
CA LEU A 352 -24.93 1.57 2.85
C LEU A 352 -23.67 0.88 3.38
N THR A 353 -22.50 1.28 2.87
CA THR A 353 -21.21 0.64 3.20
C THR A 353 -20.17 1.60 3.76
N GLY A 354 -20.53 2.85 4.02
CA GLY A 354 -19.60 3.90 4.45
C GLY A 354 -20.20 4.89 5.45
N TYR A 355 -19.38 5.84 5.83
CA TYR A 355 -19.76 6.98 6.66
C TYR A 355 -20.95 7.72 6.08
N GLN A 356 -21.81 8.24 6.94
CA GLN A 356 -22.96 9.08 6.59
C GLN A 356 -22.92 10.35 7.44
N ASP A 357 -22.84 11.49 6.78
CA ASP A 357 -22.94 12.79 7.42
C ASP A 357 -24.34 12.98 8.07
N GLU A 358 -24.41 13.71 9.16
CA GLU A 358 -25.63 13.90 9.98
C GLU A 358 -26.82 14.45 9.15
N GLU A 359 -26.57 15.32 8.20
CA GLU A 359 -27.58 15.99 7.38
C GLU A 359 -27.84 15.26 6.03
N ALA A 360 -27.04 14.24 5.72
CA ALA A 360 -27.16 13.51 4.46
C ALA A 360 -28.40 12.60 4.41
N PRO A 361 -29.04 12.42 3.23
CA PRO A 361 -30.13 11.46 3.05
C PRO A 361 -29.76 10.05 3.45
N GLY A 362 -28.49 9.64 3.24
CA GLY A 362 -27.98 8.34 3.66
C GLY A 362 -28.01 8.16 5.19
N ARG A 363 -27.85 9.23 5.97
CA ARG A 363 -27.99 9.15 7.44
C ARG A 363 -29.41 8.83 7.86
N PHE A 364 -30.38 9.41 7.16
CA PHE A 364 -31.78 9.06 7.38
C PHE A 364 -32.03 7.58 7.08
N VAL A 365 -31.55 7.08 5.92
CA VAL A 365 -31.64 5.65 5.57
C VAL A 365 -30.96 4.77 6.64
N GLN A 366 -29.79 5.17 7.12
CA GLN A 366 -29.07 4.44 8.18
C GLN A 366 -29.88 4.32 9.47
N ARG A 367 -30.57 5.39 9.89
CA ARG A 367 -31.45 5.34 11.07
C ARG A 367 -32.65 4.42 10.83
N MET A 368 -33.22 4.46 9.63
CA MET A 368 -34.39 3.60 9.30
C MET A 368 -34.07 2.10 9.28
N VAL A 369 -32.83 1.70 9.13
CA VAL A 369 -32.42 0.29 9.28
C VAL A 369 -32.84 -0.28 10.65
N THR A 370 -32.75 0.52 11.70
CA THR A 370 -33.05 0.08 13.07
C THR A 370 -34.39 0.57 13.60
N GLU A 371 -34.91 1.71 13.12
CA GLU A 371 -36.09 2.37 13.66
C GLU A 371 -37.36 2.03 12.90
N ARG A 372 -37.28 1.64 11.60
CA ARG A 372 -38.44 1.30 10.80
C ARG A 372 -39.11 0.03 11.33
N GLN A 373 -40.39 0.18 11.72
CA GLN A 373 -41.22 -0.96 12.10
C GLN A 373 -41.80 -1.65 10.86
N ALA A 374 -42.09 -2.93 10.95
CA ALA A 374 -42.73 -3.70 9.86
C ALA A 374 -44.11 -3.05 9.49
N GLY A 375 -44.25 -2.70 8.22
CA GLY A 375 -45.49 -2.06 7.71
C GLY A 375 -45.55 -0.54 7.91
N GLN A 376 -44.53 0.09 8.51
CA GLN A 376 -44.46 1.55 8.64
C GLN A 376 -44.14 2.20 7.31
N ALA A 377 -44.96 3.10 6.85
CA ALA A 377 -44.68 3.99 5.72
C ALA A 377 -43.59 5.00 6.12
N VAL A 378 -42.47 4.99 5.39
CA VAL A 378 -41.34 5.89 5.58
C VAL A 378 -41.02 6.56 4.25
N THR A 379 -40.95 7.87 4.25
CA THR A 379 -40.66 8.65 3.05
C THR A 379 -39.29 9.28 3.16
N LEU A 380 -38.45 9.11 2.15
CA LEU A 380 -37.14 9.73 2.01
C LEU A 380 -37.22 10.89 1.02
N LYS A 381 -36.74 12.05 1.40
CA LYS A 381 -36.58 13.20 0.48
C LYS A 381 -35.23 13.08 -0.24
N LEU A 382 -35.29 12.98 -1.57
CA LEU A 382 -34.13 12.96 -2.46
C LEU A 382 -34.25 14.07 -3.46
N ASP A 383 -33.41 15.10 -3.37
CA ASP A 383 -33.51 16.37 -4.07
C ASP A 383 -34.92 16.99 -3.85
N ASP A 384 -35.70 17.17 -4.92
CA ASP A 384 -37.06 17.73 -4.93
C ASP A 384 -38.18 16.69 -4.79
N ARG A 385 -37.83 15.38 -4.80
CA ARG A 385 -38.83 14.30 -4.80
C ARG A 385 -38.85 13.57 -3.43
N ALA A 386 -40.05 13.34 -2.92
CA ALA A 386 -40.32 12.43 -1.83
C ALA A 386 -40.57 11.00 -2.38
N VAL A 387 -39.86 10.01 -1.84
CA VAL A 387 -39.89 8.61 -2.30
C VAL A 387 -40.24 7.70 -1.14
N ASP A 388 -41.20 6.80 -1.31
CA ASP A 388 -41.56 5.82 -0.29
C ASP A 388 -40.51 4.70 -0.20
N LEU A 389 -39.94 4.54 0.98
CA LEU A 389 -38.95 3.47 1.23
C LEU A 389 -39.69 2.16 1.53
N ARG A 390 -39.95 1.33 0.49
CA ARG A 390 -40.48 -0.03 0.65
C ARG A 390 -39.39 -1.08 0.59
N CYS A 391 -38.32 -0.80 -0.13
CA CYS A 391 -37.19 -1.70 -0.31
C CYS A 391 -36.52 -2.09 1.00
N GLU A 392 -35.70 -3.14 0.96
CA GLU A 392 -34.81 -3.53 2.07
C GLU A 392 -33.72 -2.48 2.29
N LEU A 393 -33.43 -2.20 3.57
CA LEU A 393 -32.36 -1.26 3.96
C LEU A 393 -31.30 -1.99 4.75
N GLY A 394 -30.03 -1.78 4.43
CA GLY A 394 -28.91 -2.40 5.13
C GLY A 394 -27.76 -1.42 5.35
N THR A 395 -26.99 -1.64 6.44
CA THR A 395 -25.75 -0.93 6.74
C THR A 395 -24.64 -1.92 7.05
N TYR A 396 -23.44 -1.67 6.56
CA TYR A 396 -22.28 -2.56 6.68
C TYR A 396 -21.06 -1.78 7.14
N SER A 397 -20.40 -2.27 8.19
CA SER A 397 -19.20 -1.65 8.77
C SER A 397 -17.96 -2.03 7.95
N LEU A 398 -17.83 -1.39 6.78
CA LEU A 398 -16.69 -1.58 5.87
C LEU A 398 -15.80 -0.33 5.85
N SER A 399 -15.67 0.39 6.96
CA SER A 399 -14.90 1.64 7.03
C SER A 399 -13.43 1.48 6.65
N ALA A 400 -12.85 2.54 6.11
CA ALA A 400 -11.43 2.70 5.83
C ALA A 400 -10.73 3.62 6.84
N HIS A 401 -11.43 4.04 7.90
CA HIS A 401 -10.85 4.73 9.05
C HIS A 401 -10.60 3.74 10.19
N ALA A 402 -9.65 4.05 11.04
CA ALA A 402 -9.42 3.32 12.28
C ALA A 402 -10.58 3.51 13.26
N ASP A 403 -10.92 2.48 14.00
CA ASP A 403 -11.85 2.57 15.12
C ASP A 403 -11.17 3.05 16.43
N GLU A 404 -11.93 3.27 17.50
CA GLU A 404 -11.36 3.76 18.77
C GLU A 404 -10.24 2.83 19.30
N ALA A 405 -10.39 1.54 19.20
CA ALA A 405 -9.38 0.60 19.70
C ALA A 405 -8.09 0.66 18.86
N GLU A 406 -8.22 0.77 17.53
CA GLU A 406 -7.09 0.97 16.63
C GLU A 406 -6.40 2.32 16.90
N LEU A 407 -7.17 3.43 17.03
CA LEU A 407 -6.63 4.76 17.30
C LEU A 407 -5.85 4.80 18.62
N VAL A 408 -6.39 4.19 19.69
CA VAL A 408 -5.68 4.04 20.96
C VAL A 408 -4.40 3.23 20.80
N SER A 409 -4.47 2.10 20.09
CA SER A 409 -3.32 1.22 19.82
C SER A 409 -2.22 1.94 19.03
N ILE A 410 -2.58 2.83 18.09
CA ILE A 410 -1.63 3.65 17.35
C ILE A 410 -0.82 4.55 18.27
N VAL A 411 -1.50 5.28 19.17
CA VAL A 411 -0.84 6.18 20.15
C VAL A 411 0.10 5.41 21.06
N GLU A 412 -0.32 4.22 21.51
CA GLU A 412 0.51 3.37 22.38
C GLU A 412 1.73 2.81 21.62
N ASN A 413 1.55 2.29 20.41
CA ASN A 413 2.63 1.73 19.60
C ASN A 413 3.66 2.78 19.15
N LEU A 414 3.22 4.00 18.88
CA LEU A 414 4.11 5.12 18.55
C LEU A 414 4.82 5.67 19.81
N GLY A 415 4.37 5.33 21.01
CA GLY A 415 4.93 5.81 22.26
C GLY A 415 4.80 7.32 22.46
N VAL A 416 3.83 7.96 21.78
CA VAL A 416 3.63 9.41 21.84
C VAL A 416 2.96 9.81 23.16
N GLU A 417 3.45 10.89 23.79
CA GLU A 417 2.93 11.39 25.06
C GLU A 417 1.85 12.48 24.88
N ALA A 418 1.85 13.18 23.74
CA ALA A 418 0.97 14.31 23.47
C ALA A 418 0.30 14.17 22.09
N VAL A 419 -1.02 14.31 22.06
CA VAL A 419 -1.85 14.08 20.87
C VAL A 419 -2.86 15.21 20.71
N ALA A 420 -2.99 15.76 19.49
CA ALA A 420 -4.13 16.59 19.10
C ALA A 420 -5.12 15.73 18.30
N LEU A 421 -6.38 15.72 18.71
CA LEU A 421 -7.44 14.98 18.00
C LEU A 421 -8.17 15.93 17.07
N VAL A 422 -8.15 15.59 15.79
CA VAL A 422 -8.78 16.33 14.69
C VAL A 422 -9.68 15.41 13.87
N HIS A 423 -10.33 15.93 12.85
CA HIS A 423 -11.12 15.17 11.87
C HIS A 423 -12.11 14.21 12.54
N GLY A 424 -13.03 14.78 13.30
CA GLY A 424 -14.07 14.04 14.02
C GLY A 424 -15.08 14.98 14.69
N ASP A 425 -16.28 14.49 14.87
CA ASP A 425 -17.31 15.20 15.60
C ASP A 425 -17.00 15.33 17.10
N SER A 426 -17.66 16.23 17.78
CA SER A 426 -17.43 16.48 19.23
C SER A 426 -17.62 15.24 20.11
N PRO A 427 -18.65 14.39 19.93
CA PRO A 427 -18.79 13.13 20.65
C PRO A 427 -17.63 12.16 20.44
N ALA A 428 -17.20 11.95 19.19
CA ALA A 428 -16.11 11.04 18.86
C ALA A 428 -14.78 11.51 19.50
N ARG A 429 -14.45 12.78 19.33
CA ARG A 429 -13.25 13.39 19.93
C ARG A 429 -13.26 13.30 21.46
N SER A 430 -14.41 13.53 22.08
CA SER A 430 -14.55 13.46 23.54
C SER A 430 -14.36 12.05 24.06
N SER A 431 -14.92 11.04 23.41
CA SER A 431 -14.76 9.63 23.80
C SER A 431 -13.30 9.20 23.67
N LEU A 432 -12.67 9.41 22.50
CA LEU A 432 -11.27 9.05 22.29
C LEU A 432 -10.34 9.80 23.25
N SER A 433 -10.62 11.09 23.52
CA SER A 433 -9.87 11.88 24.52
C SER A 433 -9.93 11.24 25.89
N ALA A 434 -11.11 10.80 26.34
CA ALA A 434 -11.27 10.12 27.62
C ALA A 434 -10.47 8.81 27.68
N ALA A 435 -10.53 7.99 26.60
CA ALA A 435 -9.81 6.74 26.49
C ALA A 435 -8.28 6.94 26.56
N LEU A 436 -7.75 7.96 25.89
CA LEU A 436 -6.31 8.28 25.88
C LEU A 436 -5.84 8.90 27.22
N ARG A 437 -6.65 9.77 27.86
CA ARG A 437 -6.33 10.35 29.16
C ARG A 437 -6.28 9.29 30.28
N LEU A 438 -7.12 8.26 30.22
CA LEU A 438 -7.02 7.11 31.11
C LEU A 438 -5.66 6.37 30.96
N ARG A 439 -4.99 6.51 29.84
CA ARG A 439 -3.65 5.99 29.54
C ARG A 439 -2.55 7.04 29.78
N GLN A 440 -2.86 8.09 30.54
CA GLN A 440 -1.96 9.16 30.92
C GLN A 440 -1.41 9.99 29.75
N LYS A 441 -2.08 9.98 28.58
CA LYS A 441 -1.70 10.80 27.44
C LYS A 441 -2.22 12.23 27.59
N ARG A 442 -1.43 13.22 27.17
CA ARG A 442 -1.86 14.62 27.07
C ARG A 442 -2.65 14.79 25.79
N VAL A 443 -3.93 15.10 25.90
CA VAL A 443 -4.83 15.21 24.75
C VAL A 443 -5.30 16.64 24.59
N TYR A 444 -5.06 17.18 23.41
CA TYR A 444 -5.53 18.46 22.92
C TYR A 444 -6.76 18.26 22.04
N LEU A 445 -7.75 19.12 22.20
CA LEU A 445 -8.97 19.16 21.39
C LEU A 445 -9.05 20.52 20.70
N PRO A 446 -8.24 20.76 19.65
CA PRO A 446 -8.24 22.06 18.97
C PRO A 446 -9.60 22.32 18.31
N VAL A 447 -9.90 23.60 18.13
CA VAL A 447 -11.06 24.08 17.36
C VAL A 447 -10.50 24.79 16.13
N SER A 448 -11.23 24.75 15.04
CA SER A 448 -10.84 25.46 13.80
C SER A 448 -10.64 26.96 14.09
N GLY A 449 -9.58 27.52 13.55
CA GLY A 449 -9.13 28.90 13.83
C GLY A 449 -8.20 29.05 15.03
N THR A 450 -7.89 27.98 15.80
CA THR A 450 -7.01 28.07 16.97
C THR A 450 -5.60 27.54 16.72
N SER A 451 -4.64 27.95 17.55
CA SER A 451 -3.25 27.51 17.46
C SER A 451 -2.79 26.82 18.73
N ILE A 452 -1.82 25.89 18.57
CA ILE A 452 -1.08 25.26 19.66
C ILE A 452 0.40 25.56 19.47
N GLU A 453 1.03 26.13 20.49
CA GLU A 453 2.47 26.29 20.54
C GLU A 453 3.11 25.12 21.31
N LEU A 454 4.10 24.50 20.73
CA LEU A 454 4.81 23.35 21.27
C LEU A 454 6.31 23.67 21.39
N SER A 455 6.87 23.33 22.54
CA SER A 455 8.29 23.45 22.80
C SER A 455 8.81 22.11 23.31
N PHE A 456 9.77 21.55 22.60
CA PHE A 456 10.45 20.32 22.99
C PHE A 456 11.92 20.62 23.26
N PRO A 457 12.61 19.81 24.09
CA PRO A 457 14.05 19.94 24.26
C PRO A 457 14.72 19.84 22.90
N LYS A 458 15.48 20.86 22.52
CA LYS A 458 16.24 20.84 21.28
C LYS A 458 17.09 19.58 21.24
N ARG A 459 16.79 18.70 20.33
CA ARG A 459 17.68 17.60 19.97
C ARG A 459 18.64 18.20 18.97
N PRO A 460 19.97 18.11 19.17
CA PRO A 460 20.88 18.44 18.09
C PRO A 460 20.39 17.66 16.88
N TRP A 461 20.11 18.33 15.79
CA TRP A 461 19.90 17.72 14.47
C TRP A 461 21.16 16.98 14.01
N ALA A 462 22.26 17.19 14.75
CA ALA A 462 23.42 16.36 14.66
C ALA A 462 22.99 14.90 14.91
N MET A 463 22.98 14.11 13.87
CA MET A 463 23.20 12.69 14.01
C MET A 463 24.34 12.58 15.02
N GLY A 464 24.11 11.93 16.17
CA GLY A 464 25.08 11.88 17.28
C GLY A 464 26.32 11.05 16.97
N VAL A 465 26.92 11.32 15.83
CA VAL A 465 28.27 10.91 15.50
C VAL A 465 29.19 11.88 16.22
N GLN A 466 29.91 11.41 17.21
CA GLN A 466 31.08 12.16 17.70
C GLN A 466 31.89 12.54 16.46
N SER A 467 32.02 13.82 16.19
CA SER A 467 32.81 14.33 15.06
C SER A 467 34.19 13.70 15.12
N GLY A 468 34.36 12.59 14.41
CA GLY A 468 35.64 12.01 14.13
C GLY A 468 36.45 13.07 13.40
N SER A 469 37.70 13.23 13.74
CA SER A 469 38.60 14.27 13.25
C SER A 469 38.40 14.52 11.75
N GLN A 470 38.36 15.78 11.31
CA GLN A 470 38.09 16.30 9.95
C GLN A 470 38.85 15.61 8.80
N ARG A 471 39.67 14.59 9.04
CA ARG A 471 40.54 13.95 8.06
C ARG A 471 40.40 12.42 7.93
N GLN A 472 39.54 11.77 8.69
CA GLN A 472 39.40 10.30 8.56
C GLN A 472 38.44 9.93 7.41
N PRO A 473 38.76 8.90 6.61
CA PRO A 473 37.83 8.33 5.64
C PRO A 473 36.54 7.90 6.31
N LEU A 474 35.43 7.84 5.56
CA LEU A 474 34.16 7.31 6.06
C LEU A 474 34.32 5.85 6.43
N ASP A 475 34.00 5.50 7.67
CA ASP A 475 33.81 4.11 8.11
C ASP A 475 32.33 3.76 8.16
N PRO A 476 31.80 2.96 7.22
CA PRO A 476 30.39 2.60 7.17
C PRO A 476 29.90 1.87 8.43
N ALA A 477 30.76 1.04 9.07
CA ALA A 477 30.41 0.31 10.28
C ALA A 477 30.23 1.26 11.47
N ALA A 478 31.17 2.18 11.68
CA ALA A 478 31.11 3.16 12.75
C ALA A 478 29.95 4.17 12.53
N LEU A 479 29.71 4.59 11.29
CA LEU A 479 28.56 5.44 10.95
C LEU A 479 27.25 4.70 11.26
N TRP A 480 27.12 3.43 10.84
CA TRP A 480 25.94 2.63 11.13
C TRP A 480 25.73 2.42 12.64
N GLU A 481 26.78 2.14 13.38
CA GLU A 481 26.69 1.96 14.84
C GLU A 481 26.10 3.21 15.52
N SER A 482 26.42 4.42 15.03
CA SER A 482 25.86 5.66 15.53
C SER A 482 24.39 5.90 15.13
N LEU A 483 23.92 5.20 14.08
CA LEU A 483 22.59 5.35 13.50
C LEU A 483 21.69 4.12 13.69
N LYS A 484 22.16 3.05 14.32
CA LYS A 484 21.42 1.78 14.45
C LYS A 484 20.06 1.91 15.14
N ASP A 485 19.92 2.87 16.06
CA ASP A 485 18.63 3.17 16.72
C ASP A 485 17.60 3.81 15.75
N ARG A 486 18.07 4.23 14.57
CA ARG A 486 17.27 4.77 13.46
C ARG A 486 17.21 3.79 12.28
N ALA A 487 17.40 2.50 12.54
CA ALA A 487 17.31 1.46 11.52
C ALA A 487 15.97 1.52 10.77
N GLY A 488 16.02 1.39 9.46
CA GLY A 488 14.88 1.56 8.55
C GLY A 488 14.70 2.97 8.01
N SER A 489 15.32 3.99 8.63
CA SER A 489 15.27 5.38 8.13
C SER A 489 16.20 5.59 6.93
N TYR A 490 15.81 6.53 6.07
CA TYR A 490 16.60 6.97 4.92
C TYR A 490 17.32 8.28 5.23
N PHE A 491 18.55 8.41 4.74
CA PHE A 491 19.37 9.63 4.85
C PHE A 491 20.00 9.97 3.51
N SER A 492 20.03 11.24 3.15
CA SER A 492 20.79 11.65 1.98
C SER A 492 22.31 11.57 2.25
N ALA A 493 23.10 11.45 1.19
CA ALA A 493 24.56 11.50 1.28
C ALA A 493 25.04 12.77 1.98
N ARG A 494 24.38 13.89 1.71
CA ARG A 494 24.64 15.20 2.34
C ARG A 494 24.44 15.15 3.86
N GLN A 495 23.37 14.50 4.34
CA GLN A 495 23.13 14.33 5.77
C GLN A 495 24.17 13.43 6.43
N LEU A 496 24.54 12.34 5.75
CA LEU A 496 25.56 11.41 6.25
C LEU A 496 26.93 12.09 6.27
N ALA A 497 27.27 12.94 5.28
CA ALA A 497 28.49 13.74 5.24
C ALA A 497 28.51 14.77 6.38
N GLN A 498 27.42 15.48 6.58
CA GLN A 498 27.27 16.40 7.72
C GLN A 498 27.47 15.69 9.05
N ALA A 499 26.92 14.48 9.18
CA ALA A 499 27.04 13.68 10.37
C ALA A 499 28.46 13.21 10.66
N TRP A 500 29.16 12.71 9.65
CA TRP A 500 30.47 12.11 9.80
C TRP A 500 31.59 13.11 9.93
N TRP A 501 31.59 14.15 9.07
CA TRP A 501 32.63 15.15 9.01
C TRP A 501 32.23 16.53 9.54
N GLY A 502 30.94 16.78 9.78
CA GLY A 502 30.44 18.14 10.02
C GLY A 502 30.42 19.01 8.76
N ASP A 503 30.54 18.42 7.58
CA ASP A 503 30.65 19.10 6.30
C ASP A 503 29.76 18.44 5.23
N ALA A 504 28.64 19.08 4.93
CA ALA A 504 27.67 18.62 3.96
C ALA A 504 28.18 18.63 2.50
N ALA A 505 29.23 19.39 2.18
CA ALA A 505 29.77 19.48 0.82
C ALA A 505 30.49 18.19 0.38
N ARG A 506 30.79 17.28 1.32
CA ARG A 506 31.45 15.99 1.06
C ARG A 506 30.50 14.87 0.68
N GLU A 507 29.33 15.17 0.18
CA GLU A 507 28.29 14.15 -0.18
C GLU A 507 28.77 13.14 -1.22
N ASP A 508 29.60 13.53 -2.18
CA ASP A 508 30.15 12.63 -3.19
C ASP A 508 31.06 11.55 -2.57
N GLU A 509 31.77 11.86 -1.49
CA GLU A 509 32.60 10.90 -0.76
C GLU A 509 31.70 9.84 -0.07
N VAL A 510 30.55 10.24 0.46
CA VAL A 510 29.56 9.31 1.03
C VAL A 510 28.98 8.41 -0.07
N ILE A 511 28.58 8.99 -1.21
CA ILE A 511 28.04 8.21 -2.33
C ILE A 511 29.06 7.17 -2.77
N ASN A 512 30.31 7.55 -2.96
CA ASN A 512 31.38 6.63 -3.38
C ASN A 512 31.66 5.53 -2.33
N ALA A 513 31.62 5.86 -1.04
CA ALA A 513 31.89 4.91 0.04
C ALA A 513 30.74 3.92 0.24
N LEU A 514 29.48 4.34 0.10
CA LEU A 514 28.31 3.53 0.42
C LEU A 514 27.64 2.88 -0.79
N ALA A 515 27.89 3.34 -2.03
CA ALA A 515 27.25 2.80 -3.23
C ALA A 515 27.44 1.28 -3.42
N HIS A 516 28.56 0.75 -2.96
CA HIS A 516 28.93 -0.68 -3.08
C HIS A 516 29.14 -1.37 -1.72
N GLU A 517 28.83 -0.69 -0.65
CA GLU A 517 29.04 -1.18 0.70
C GLU A 517 28.05 -2.32 1.01
N GLY A 518 26.75 -2.10 0.89
CA GLY A 518 25.67 -3.09 0.91
C GLY A 518 25.44 -3.86 2.22
N VAL A 519 26.31 -3.74 3.23
CA VAL A 519 26.16 -4.44 4.53
C VAL A 519 25.37 -3.58 5.51
N TYR A 520 25.77 -2.36 5.75
CA TYR A 520 25.24 -1.46 6.77
C TYR A 520 24.17 -0.54 6.23
N PHE A 521 24.29 -0.15 4.96
CA PHE A 521 23.39 0.76 4.27
C PHE A 521 22.85 0.13 2.99
N ALA A 522 21.60 0.45 2.64
CA ALA A 522 20.99 0.09 1.37
C ALA A 522 20.77 1.36 0.55
N GLN A 523 21.42 1.47 -0.61
CA GLN A 523 21.19 2.59 -1.52
C GLN A 523 19.78 2.53 -2.10
N SER A 524 19.08 3.66 -2.15
CA SER A 524 17.78 3.76 -2.80
C SER A 524 17.92 3.51 -4.31
N TRP A 525 17.07 2.66 -4.87
CA TRP A 525 17.11 2.37 -6.30
C TRP A 525 16.66 3.54 -7.18
N ARG A 526 15.89 4.48 -6.62
CA ARG A 526 15.41 5.70 -7.32
C ARG A 526 16.34 6.91 -7.13
N ARG A 527 16.97 7.02 -5.97
CA ARG A 527 17.85 8.13 -5.62
C ARG A 527 19.22 7.63 -5.21
N LYS A 528 20.21 7.79 -6.08
CA LYS A 528 21.58 7.32 -5.83
C LYS A 528 22.30 8.05 -4.69
N ASP A 529 21.79 9.18 -4.27
CA ASP A 529 22.28 10.01 -3.17
C ASP A 529 21.62 9.69 -1.82
N THR A 530 20.74 8.69 -1.73
CA THR A 530 19.96 8.38 -0.55
C THR A 530 20.22 6.94 -0.09
N PHE A 531 20.42 6.74 1.23
CA PHE A 531 20.78 5.47 1.84
C PHE A 531 19.89 5.15 3.02
N GLN A 532 19.41 3.91 3.10
CA GLN A 532 18.65 3.39 4.24
C GLN A 532 19.59 2.75 5.24
N VAL A 533 19.46 3.10 6.52
CA VAL A 533 20.14 2.42 7.63
C VAL A 533 19.52 1.03 7.80
N ARG A 534 20.30 -0.03 7.66
CA ARG A 534 19.78 -1.40 7.78
C ARG A 534 19.51 -1.79 9.23
N HIS A 535 18.47 -2.61 9.45
CA HIS A 535 18.22 -3.24 10.75
C HIS A 535 19.36 -4.18 11.15
N PRO A 536 19.65 -4.34 12.46
CA PRO A 536 20.70 -5.24 12.94
C PRO A 536 20.64 -6.65 12.35
N ASP A 537 19.43 -7.25 12.29
CA ASP A 537 19.23 -8.59 11.69
C ASP A 537 19.62 -8.63 10.21
N LYS A 538 19.37 -7.54 9.48
CA LYS A 538 19.72 -7.42 8.06
C LYS A 538 21.22 -7.20 7.87
N VAL A 539 21.86 -6.50 8.78
CA VAL A 539 23.32 -6.31 8.78
C VAL A 539 24.02 -7.64 9.04
N GLU A 540 23.56 -8.42 10.03
CA GLU A 540 24.14 -9.72 10.32
C GLU A 540 23.99 -10.69 9.14
N LEU A 541 22.80 -10.74 8.54
CA LEU A 541 22.56 -11.50 7.32
C LEU A 541 23.48 -11.06 6.17
N ALA A 542 23.64 -9.75 5.96
CA ALA A 542 24.50 -9.20 4.89
C ALA A 542 25.98 -9.55 5.12
N LYS A 543 26.47 -9.55 6.38
CA LYS A 543 27.81 -10.00 6.73
C LYS A 543 28.03 -11.48 6.36
N GLN A 544 27.08 -12.34 6.72
CA GLN A 544 27.12 -13.77 6.36
C GLN A 544 27.13 -13.95 4.85
N GLN A 545 26.28 -13.23 4.12
CA GLN A 545 26.23 -13.24 2.66
C GLN A 545 27.55 -12.81 2.03
N ARG A 546 28.20 -11.78 2.58
CA ARG A 546 29.51 -11.32 2.10
C ARG A 546 30.60 -12.37 2.27
N VAL A 547 30.61 -13.11 3.38
CA VAL A 547 31.51 -14.23 3.60
C VAL A 547 31.28 -15.34 2.57
N ILE A 548 30.02 -15.71 2.32
CA ILE A 548 29.67 -16.70 1.29
C ILE A 548 30.13 -16.24 -0.09
N MET A 549 29.88 -14.98 -0.46
CA MET A 549 30.26 -14.46 -1.78
C MET A 549 31.79 -14.37 -1.95
N ALA A 550 32.53 -14.07 -0.87
CA ALA A 550 34.01 -14.07 -0.89
C ALA A 550 34.58 -15.45 -1.18
N ALA A 551 33.87 -16.53 -0.85
CA ALA A 551 34.26 -17.89 -1.19
C ALA A 551 34.04 -18.27 -2.67
N HIS A 552 33.27 -17.43 -3.44
CA HIS A 552 32.93 -17.67 -4.84
C HIS A 552 33.34 -16.50 -5.79
N PRO A 553 34.62 -16.09 -5.85
CA PRO A 553 35.03 -14.90 -6.58
C PRO A 553 34.86 -14.99 -8.11
N GLN A 554 34.72 -16.21 -8.68
CA GLN A 554 34.60 -16.45 -10.12
C GLN A 554 33.21 -16.95 -10.55
N LEU A 555 32.17 -16.52 -9.86
CA LEU A 555 30.79 -16.98 -10.13
C LEU A 555 30.21 -16.41 -11.43
N THR A 556 30.75 -15.32 -11.96
CA THR A 556 30.26 -14.69 -13.20
C THR A 556 30.34 -15.66 -14.38
N ASP A 557 29.28 -15.65 -15.21
CA ASP A 557 29.04 -16.51 -16.38
C ASP A 557 28.95 -18.02 -16.08
N LYS A 558 28.91 -18.42 -14.82
CA LYS A 558 28.67 -19.82 -14.45
C LYS A 558 27.18 -20.15 -14.36
N VAL A 559 26.87 -21.39 -14.72
CA VAL A 559 25.57 -22.00 -14.47
C VAL A 559 25.49 -22.36 -12.99
N ILE A 560 24.42 -21.92 -12.35
CA ILE A 560 24.15 -22.17 -10.95
C ILE A 560 22.76 -22.76 -10.75
N VAL A 561 22.62 -23.49 -9.65
CA VAL A 561 21.32 -23.86 -9.08
C VAL A 561 21.09 -23.01 -7.86
N LEU A 562 19.93 -22.38 -7.80
CA LEU A 562 19.54 -21.46 -6.72
C LEU A 562 18.12 -21.74 -6.23
N ARG A 563 17.79 -21.23 -5.04
CA ARG A 563 16.44 -21.26 -4.45
C ARG A 563 15.90 -19.83 -4.38
N ASP A 564 14.75 -19.61 -5.02
CA ASP A 564 14.12 -18.29 -5.03
C ASP A 564 13.38 -17.99 -3.70
N VAL A 565 12.90 -16.76 -3.56
CA VAL A 565 12.16 -16.30 -2.36
C VAL A 565 10.85 -17.06 -2.10
N ASN A 566 10.38 -17.85 -3.07
CA ASN A 566 9.21 -18.71 -2.94
C ASN A 566 9.59 -20.19 -2.71
N ASP A 567 10.81 -20.44 -2.28
CA ASP A 567 11.40 -21.77 -2.02
C ASP A 567 11.45 -22.69 -3.28
N ARG A 568 11.48 -22.11 -4.48
CA ARG A 568 11.54 -22.85 -5.74
C ARG A 568 12.98 -22.98 -6.21
N VAL A 569 13.34 -24.20 -6.61
CA VAL A 569 14.63 -24.48 -7.24
C VAL A 569 14.63 -23.88 -8.66
N ARG A 570 15.68 -23.14 -8.98
CA ARG A 570 15.89 -22.50 -10.28
C ARG A 570 17.30 -22.77 -10.79
N MET A 571 17.44 -22.81 -12.11
CA MET A 571 18.73 -22.79 -12.79
C MET A 571 18.92 -21.45 -13.48
N GLY A 572 20.09 -20.87 -13.37
CA GLY A 572 20.42 -19.59 -13.98
C GLY A 572 21.90 -19.45 -14.34
N VAL A 573 22.21 -18.35 -15.02
CA VAL A 573 23.60 -17.93 -15.32
C VAL A 573 23.85 -16.60 -14.59
N VAL A 574 24.90 -16.52 -13.82
CA VAL A 574 25.28 -15.32 -13.10
C VAL A 574 25.82 -14.28 -14.08
N LYS A 575 25.30 -13.08 -14.01
CA LYS A 575 25.72 -11.95 -14.86
C LYS A 575 26.56 -10.93 -14.11
N GLU A 576 26.41 -10.85 -12.82
CA GLU A 576 27.11 -9.89 -11.98
C GLU A 576 27.16 -10.43 -10.54
N VAL A 577 28.32 -10.36 -9.92
CA VAL A 577 28.50 -10.67 -8.51
C VAL A 577 28.58 -9.36 -7.72
N ARG A 578 27.90 -9.29 -6.59
CA ARG A 578 27.80 -8.14 -5.69
C ARG A 578 28.24 -8.52 -4.28
N ALA A 579 28.49 -7.54 -3.43
CA ALA A 579 28.89 -7.78 -2.04
C ALA A 579 27.83 -8.54 -1.23
N ASP A 580 26.55 -8.35 -1.57
CA ASP A 580 25.38 -8.93 -0.85
C ASP A 580 24.67 -10.06 -1.61
N GLY A 581 25.18 -10.43 -2.79
CA GLY A 581 24.54 -11.47 -3.61
C GLY A 581 24.99 -11.42 -5.07
N PHE A 582 24.13 -11.83 -5.96
CA PHE A 582 24.40 -11.89 -7.39
C PHE A 582 23.16 -11.60 -8.24
N LYS A 583 23.39 -11.13 -9.46
CA LYS A 583 22.38 -11.01 -10.49
C LYS A 583 22.48 -12.20 -11.44
N ALA A 584 21.40 -12.94 -11.62
CA ALA A 584 21.36 -14.08 -12.52
C ALA A 584 20.22 -13.98 -13.51
N THR A 585 20.44 -14.43 -14.77
CA THR A 585 19.39 -14.71 -15.72
C THR A 585 18.93 -16.15 -15.51
N VAL A 586 17.67 -16.35 -15.19
CA VAL A 586 17.10 -17.64 -14.80
C VAL A 586 16.32 -18.23 -15.97
N ALA A 587 16.41 -19.52 -16.20
CA ALA A 587 15.65 -20.20 -17.25
C ALA A 587 14.13 -19.97 -17.09
N LYS A 588 13.46 -19.64 -18.20
CA LYS A 588 12.02 -19.35 -18.29
C LYS A 588 11.55 -18.11 -17.48
N ALA A 589 12.47 -17.21 -17.04
CA ALA A 589 12.11 -15.99 -16.32
C ALA A 589 13.07 -14.83 -16.65
N LYS A 590 12.65 -13.59 -16.36
CA LYS A 590 13.55 -12.43 -16.46
C LYS A 590 14.63 -12.48 -15.38
N GLY A 591 15.81 -11.92 -15.68
CA GLY A 591 16.92 -11.82 -14.74
C GLY A 591 16.53 -11.03 -13.48
N GLN A 592 16.98 -11.52 -12.32
CA GLN A 592 16.70 -10.93 -10.99
C GLN A 592 17.95 -10.90 -10.14
N ASN A 593 17.89 -10.07 -9.09
CA ASN A 593 18.91 -10.06 -8.04
C ASN A 593 18.54 -11.11 -6.98
N TYR A 594 19.53 -11.86 -6.57
CA TYR A 594 19.42 -12.90 -5.55
C TYR A 594 20.42 -12.66 -4.43
N PRO A 595 20.03 -12.86 -3.15
CA PRO A 595 20.98 -12.85 -2.06
C PRO A 595 21.93 -14.05 -2.17
N ALA A 596 23.12 -13.96 -1.59
CA ALA A 596 24.10 -15.05 -1.60
C ALA A 596 23.54 -16.36 -1.02
N THR A 597 22.66 -16.27 -0.03
CA THR A 597 21.98 -17.43 0.59
C THR A 597 21.02 -18.18 -0.36
N ALA A 598 20.68 -17.60 -1.50
CA ALA A 598 19.90 -18.28 -2.52
C ALA A 598 20.71 -19.31 -3.32
N LEU A 599 22.05 -19.18 -3.35
CA LEU A 599 22.93 -20.11 -4.06
C LEU A 599 22.90 -21.49 -3.39
N ILE A 600 22.55 -22.52 -4.18
CA ILE A 600 22.63 -23.92 -3.76
C ILE A 600 23.95 -24.52 -4.24
N TRP A 601 24.26 -24.35 -5.53
CA TRP A 601 25.44 -24.95 -6.15
C TRP A 601 25.92 -24.16 -7.36
N GLU A 602 27.24 -24.11 -7.54
CA GLU A 602 27.93 -23.61 -8.73
C GLU A 602 28.39 -24.81 -9.56
N VAL A 603 27.95 -24.91 -10.83
CA VAL A 603 28.24 -26.05 -11.67
C VAL A 603 29.48 -25.80 -12.54
N ALA A 604 29.32 -25.09 -13.66
CA ALA A 604 30.36 -24.86 -14.63
C ALA A 604 30.09 -23.56 -15.42
N PRO A 605 31.07 -23.01 -16.15
CA PRO A 605 30.85 -21.93 -17.10
C PRO A 605 29.74 -22.29 -18.11
N PHE A 606 28.90 -21.31 -18.48
CA PHE A 606 27.79 -21.53 -19.41
C PHE A 606 28.27 -22.13 -20.76
N GLU A 607 29.47 -21.80 -21.16
CA GLU A 607 30.10 -22.29 -22.39
C GLU A 607 30.39 -23.80 -22.38
N ALA A 608 30.49 -24.41 -21.21
CA ALA A 608 30.75 -25.84 -21.06
C ALA A 608 29.53 -26.73 -21.34
N PHE A 609 28.35 -26.16 -21.50
CA PHE A 609 27.11 -26.92 -21.74
C PHE A 609 26.79 -27.07 -23.25
N PRO A 610 26.15 -28.19 -23.66
CA PRO A 610 25.68 -28.37 -25.02
C PRO A 610 24.60 -27.31 -25.33
N ARG A 611 24.77 -26.58 -26.46
CA ARG A 611 23.87 -25.49 -26.83
C ARG A 611 23.51 -25.57 -28.31
N PRO A 612 22.23 -25.39 -28.69
CA PRO A 612 21.86 -25.25 -30.06
C PRO A 612 22.23 -23.84 -30.57
N ASP A 613 22.90 -23.77 -31.73
CA ASP A 613 23.39 -22.51 -32.30
C ASP A 613 22.28 -21.58 -32.81
N ASP A 614 21.11 -22.13 -33.08
CA ASP A 614 19.95 -21.43 -33.66
C ASP A 614 19.05 -20.73 -32.61
N LYS A 615 19.35 -20.88 -31.34
CA LYS A 615 18.58 -20.32 -30.24
C LYS A 615 19.32 -19.17 -29.52
N GLY A 616 18.68 -18.06 -29.30
CA GLY A 616 19.22 -16.99 -28.46
C GLY A 616 19.45 -17.43 -27.00
N PHE A 617 20.19 -16.63 -26.22
CA PHE A 617 20.64 -16.96 -24.85
C PHE A 617 19.57 -17.62 -23.95
N MET A 618 18.37 -17.05 -23.89
CA MET A 618 17.25 -17.61 -23.09
C MET A 618 16.77 -18.96 -23.64
N GLY A 619 16.81 -19.15 -24.96
CA GLY A 619 16.45 -20.41 -25.60
C GLY A 619 17.47 -21.52 -25.28
N GLN A 620 18.75 -21.19 -25.34
CA GLN A 620 19.84 -22.10 -24.97
C GLN A 620 19.77 -22.47 -23.49
N LEU A 621 19.57 -21.49 -22.59
CA LEU A 621 19.45 -21.73 -21.16
C LEU A 621 18.23 -22.62 -20.83
N THR A 622 17.11 -22.43 -21.51
CA THR A 622 15.91 -23.26 -21.34
C THR A 622 16.14 -24.69 -21.84
N GLU A 623 16.90 -24.85 -22.90
CA GLU A 623 17.22 -26.17 -23.45
C GLU A 623 18.16 -26.96 -22.53
N ILE A 624 19.19 -26.32 -21.97
CA ILE A 624 20.07 -26.95 -20.98
C ILE A 624 19.25 -27.44 -19.78
N LEU A 625 18.32 -26.60 -19.26
CA LEU A 625 17.43 -27.01 -18.17
C LEU A 625 16.58 -28.22 -18.57
N ARG A 626 16.00 -28.23 -19.77
CA ARG A 626 15.17 -29.35 -20.25
C ARG A 626 15.95 -30.66 -20.33
N GLN A 627 17.20 -30.61 -20.80
CA GLN A 627 18.09 -31.77 -20.87
C GLN A 627 18.47 -32.28 -19.47
N ALA A 628 18.86 -31.38 -18.55
CA ALA A 628 19.19 -31.73 -17.19
C ALA A 628 17.99 -32.34 -16.42
N GLU A 629 16.79 -31.78 -16.60
CA GLU A 629 15.55 -32.31 -16.01
C GLU A 629 15.22 -33.72 -16.53
N ALA A 630 15.47 -33.99 -17.81
CA ALA A 630 15.26 -35.32 -18.41
C ALA A 630 16.24 -36.37 -17.86
N LEU A 631 17.48 -35.97 -17.54
CA LEU A 631 18.52 -36.86 -17.03
C LEU A 631 18.45 -37.10 -15.52
N ARG A 632 17.73 -36.27 -14.77
CA ARG A 632 17.68 -36.25 -13.32
C ARG A 632 17.37 -37.60 -12.68
N GLU A 633 16.34 -38.30 -13.17
CA GLU A 633 15.91 -39.60 -12.63
C GLU A 633 16.78 -40.77 -13.14
N VAL A 634 17.47 -40.56 -14.25
CA VAL A 634 18.37 -41.55 -14.85
C VAL A 634 19.71 -41.58 -14.09
N LEU A 635 20.26 -40.39 -13.84
CA LEU A 635 21.59 -40.28 -13.18
C LEU A 635 21.53 -40.43 -11.66
N LEU A 636 20.44 -39.97 -11.02
CA LEU A 636 20.26 -40.09 -9.57
C LEU A 636 18.81 -40.54 -9.25
N PRO A 637 18.53 -41.86 -9.36
CA PRO A 637 17.22 -42.44 -9.08
C PRO A 637 16.77 -42.19 -7.63
N LEU A 638 15.44 -42.21 -7.41
CA LEU A 638 14.82 -41.92 -6.12
C LEU A 638 15.38 -42.77 -4.95
N ASP A 639 15.67 -44.05 -5.20
CA ASP A 639 16.17 -44.92 -4.15
C ASP A 639 17.61 -44.56 -3.68
N HIS A 640 18.43 -44.06 -4.61
CA HIS A 640 19.75 -43.51 -4.27
C HIS A 640 19.63 -42.25 -3.42
N ARG A 641 18.73 -41.33 -3.80
CA ARG A 641 18.47 -40.11 -3.03
C ARG A 641 17.94 -40.39 -1.63
N ARG A 642 17.10 -41.44 -1.47
CA ARG A 642 16.65 -41.93 -0.16
C ARG A 642 17.79 -42.45 0.68
N ALA A 643 18.70 -43.21 0.09
CA ALA A 643 19.87 -43.69 0.80
C ALA A 643 20.77 -42.56 1.30
N LEU A 644 20.93 -41.50 0.51
CA LEU A 644 21.65 -40.28 0.90
C LEU A 644 20.97 -39.56 2.04
N LEU A 645 19.62 -39.44 2.00
CA LEU A 645 18.84 -38.85 3.09
C LEU A 645 18.99 -39.62 4.41
N VAL A 646 18.95 -40.95 4.36
CA VAL A 646 19.07 -41.80 5.56
C VAL A 646 20.48 -41.70 6.14
N ARG A 647 21.53 -41.61 5.30
CA ARG A 647 22.90 -41.40 5.78
C ARG A 647 23.13 -40.05 6.42
N GLY A 648 22.41 -39.00 5.92
CA GLY A 648 22.50 -37.64 6.43
C GLY A 648 23.88 -36.99 6.28
N GLU A 649 24.78 -37.57 5.50
CA GLU A 649 26.14 -37.06 5.27
C GLU A 649 26.15 -36.08 4.09
N PRO A 650 26.97 -35.00 4.16
CA PRO A 650 27.17 -34.09 3.03
C PRO A 650 27.89 -34.81 1.89
N VAL A 651 27.36 -34.68 0.66
CA VAL A 651 27.93 -35.27 -0.57
C VAL A 651 28.41 -34.21 -1.54
N ASP A 652 29.50 -34.48 -2.26
CA ASP A 652 29.88 -33.71 -3.44
C ASP A 652 29.09 -34.27 -4.64
N PRO A 653 28.23 -33.52 -5.30
CA PRO A 653 27.47 -33.98 -6.48
C PRO A 653 28.34 -34.56 -7.58
N ARG A 654 29.58 -34.08 -7.72
CA ARG A 654 30.56 -34.59 -8.72
C ARG A 654 31.01 -36.03 -8.44
N GLU A 655 31.04 -36.44 -7.17
CA GLU A 655 31.35 -37.82 -6.79
C GLU A 655 30.23 -38.82 -7.16
N LEU A 656 29.02 -38.30 -7.47
CA LEU A 656 27.85 -39.09 -7.86
C LEU A 656 27.71 -39.26 -9.38
N ILE A 657 28.56 -38.63 -10.17
CA ILE A 657 28.53 -38.76 -11.65
C ILE A 657 28.99 -40.18 -12.03
N PRO A 658 28.19 -40.95 -12.79
CA PRO A 658 28.60 -42.27 -13.27
C PRO A 658 29.85 -42.20 -14.16
N GLN A 659 30.70 -43.21 -14.08
CA GLN A 659 31.91 -43.31 -14.93
C GLN A 659 31.55 -43.53 -16.41
N ASP A 660 30.43 -44.21 -16.67
CA ASP A 660 29.95 -44.53 -18.00
C ASP A 660 28.77 -43.60 -18.35
N LEU A 661 29.06 -42.37 -18.76
CA LEU A 661 28.03 -41.44 -19.26
C LEU A 661 27.64 -41.77 -20.69
N PRO A 662 26.37 -41.58 -21.10
CA PRO A 662 25.99 -41.60 -22.50
C PRO A 662 26.82 -40.60 -23.36
N GLU A 663 27.16 -40.93 -24.59
CA GLU A 663 28.01 -40.09 -25.45
C GLU A 663 27.47 -38.65 -25.63
N GLU A 664 26.16 -38.45 -25.46
CA GLU A 664 25.48 -37.16 -25.58
C GLU A 664 25.50 -36.34 -24.29
N VAL A 665 25.96 -36.89 -23.16
CA VAL A 665 25.92 -36.26 -21.84
C VAL A 665 27.35 -35.93 -21.41
N ASN A 666 27.65 -34.62 -21.37
CA ASN A 666 28.93 -34.17 -20.83
C ASN A 666 28.88 -34.04 -19.30
N PRO A 667 30.05 -34.07 -18.62
CA PRO A 667 30.10 -34.01 -17.17
C PRO A 667 29.40 -32.81 -16.52
N PRO A 668 29.49 -31.55 -17.05
CA PRO A 668 28.73 -30.42 -16.53
C PRO A 668 27.21 -30.61 -16.58
N LEU A 669 26.67 -31.22 -17.62
CA LEU A 669 25.24 -31.50 -17.73
C LEU A 669 24.78 -32.59 -16.76
N ALA A 670 25.63 -33.60 -16.55
CA ALA A 670 25.42 -34.66 -15.54
C ALA A 670 25.41 -34.09 -14.13
N GLU A 671 26.40 -33.27 -13.79
CA GLU A 671 26.48 -32.58 -12.50
C GLU A 671 25.22 -31.72 -12.27
N LEU A 672 24.81 -30.92 -13.25
CA LEU A 672 23.62 -30.12 -13.16
C LEU A 672 22.36 -30.96 -12.89
N ALA A 673 22.19 -32.07 -13.57
CA ALA A 673 21.06 -32.98 -13.39
C ALA A 673 21.00 -33.57 -11.96
N ILE A 674 22.15 -33.99 -11.43
CA ILE A 674 22.30 -34.51 -10.07
C ILE A 674 22.01 -33.43 -9.04
N VAL A 675 22.56 -32.21 -9.22
CA VAL A 675 22.32 -31.09 -8.31
C VAL A 675 20.84 -30.69 -8.29
N LEU A 676 20.19 -30.66 -9.45
CA LEU A 676 18.74 -30.39 -9.56
C LEU A 676 17.93 -31.47 -8.81
N ALA A 677 18.31 -32.76 -8.92
CA ALA A 677 17.63 -33.82 -8.20
C ALA A 677 17.74 -33.63 -6.67
N LEU A 678 18.95 -33.39 -6.17
CA LEU A 678 19.21 -33.15 -4.74
C LEU A 678 18.52 -31.87 -4.24
N ALA A 679 18.60 -30.79 -5.00
CA ALA A 679 17.98 -29.52 -4.63
C ALA A 679 16.45 -29.59 -4.59
N HIS A 680 15.81 -30.29 -5.52
CA HIS A 680 14.36 -30.54 -5.51
C HIS A 680 13.90 -31.37 -4.29
N ASP A 681 14.77 -32.25 -3.79
CA ASP A 681 14.52 -33.04 -2.57
C ASP A 681 14.96 -32.29 -1.29
N GLY A 682 15.31 -31.02 -1.38
CA GLY A 682 15.53 -30.14 -0.24
C GLY A 682 16.99 -30.00 0.21
N ALA A 683 17.96 -30.49 -0.58
CA ALA A 683 19.37 -30.36 -0.23
C ALA A 683 19.80 -28.90 -0.04
N ARG A 684 20.72 -28.69 0.92
CA ARG A 684 21.33 -27.40 1.22
C ARG A 684 22.84 -27.46 1.19
N PRO A 685 23.55 -26.41 0.82
CA PRO A 685 24.98 -26.36 0.84
C PRO A 685 25.53 -26.33 2.27
N ILE A 686 26.49 -27.19 2.56
CA ILE A 686 27.25 -27.27 3.82
C ILE A 686 28.70 -27.54 3.47
N ASP A 687 29.62 -26.64 3.82
CA ASP A 687 31.08 -26.78 3.64
C ASP A 687 31.50 -27.24 2.22
N GLY A 688 30.89 -26.65 1.20
CA GLY A 688 31.17 -26.96 -0.21
C GLY A 688 30.61 -28.31 -0.71
N ARG A 689 29.68 -28.90 0.04
CA ARG A 689 28.95 -30.14 -0.28
C ARG A 689 27.44 -29.90 -0.18
N LEU A 690 26.63 -30.87 -0.61
CA LEU A 690 25.16 -30.80 -0.47
C LEU A 690 24.71 -31.86 0.55
N GLN A 691 23.89 -31.44 1.51
CA GLN A 691 23.30 -32.33 2.52
C GLN A 691 21.77 -32.35 2.38
N LEU A 692 21.22 -33.55 2.30
CA LEU A 692 19.81 -33.82 2.46
C LEU A 692 19.47 -33.92 3.96
N SER A 693 18.54 -33.13 4.47
CA SER A 693 18.18 -33.12 5.89
C SER A 693 16.67 -33.11 6.07
N ALA A 694 16.16 -33.94 6.95
CA ALA A 694 14.73 -34.01 7.30
C ALA A 694 14.24 -32.76 8.06
N ALA A 695 15.15 -31.94 8.61
CA ALA A 695 14.81 -30.87 9.58
C ALA A 695 14.49 -29.51 9.01
N THR A 696 14.40 -29.32 7.68
CA THR A 696 14.39 -27.98 7.07
C THR A 696 13.19 -27.64 6.16
N THR A 697 12.16 -28.46 6.09
CA THR A 697 10.92 -28.13 5.38
C THR A 697 9.78 -27.91 6.37
N SER A 698 8.92 -26.92 6.11
CA SER A 698 7.69 -26.67 6.87
C SER A 698 6.66 -27.81 6.77
N GLU A 699 6.90 -28.79 5.91
CA GLU A 699 6.36 -30.15 5.96
C GLU A 699 7.52 -31.12 6.12
N PRO A 700 7.45 -32.10 7.02
CA PRO A 700 8.51 -33.09 7.17
C PRO A 700 8.83 -33.72 5.81
N MET A 701 10.12 -33.71 5.43
CA MET A 701 10.59 -34.25 4.14
C MET A 701 10.20 -35.74 4.00
N GLU A 702 10.03 -36.45 5.12
CA GLU A 702 9.44 -37.79 5.19
C GLU A 702 8.04 -37.86 4.60
N MET A 703 7.18 -36.86 4.84
CA MET A 703 5.84 -36.83 4.27
C MET A 703 5.86 -36.52 2.76
N ASN A 704 6.80 -35.70 2.30
CA ASN A 704 6.92 -35.38 0.88
C ASN A 704 7.53 -36.55 0.10
N LEU A 705 8.49 -37.24 0.69
CA LEU A 705 9.09 -38.47 0.14
C LEU A 705 8.06 -39.64 0.19
N ALA A 706 7.35 -39.81 1.31
CA ALA A 706 6.30 -40.83 1.47
C ALA A 706 5.12 -40.56 0.50
N ARG A 707 4.76 -39.29 0.25
CA ARG A 707 3.71 -38.93 -0.70
C ARG A 707 4.13 -39.18 -2.16
N LYS A 708 5.39 -38.85 -2.51
CA LYS A 708 5.96 -39.22 -3.82
C LYS A 708 6.10 -40.73 -4.00
N THR A 709 6.37 -41.48 -2.95
CA THR A 709 6.48 -42.94 -2.94
C THR A 709 5.12 -43.61 -3.08
N ALA A 710 4.12 -43.13 -2.36
CA ALA A 710 2.74 -43.63 -2.48
C ALA A 710 2.18 -43.38 -3.90
N LEU A 711 2.51 -42.24 -4.51
CA LEU A 711 2.14 -41.92 -5.89
C LEU A 711 2.85 -42.76 -6.94
N ALA A 712 4.04 -43.31 -6.64
CA ALA A 712 4.78 -44.18 -7.55
C ALA A 712 4.41 -45.68 -7.42
N LEU A 713 3.89 -46.09 -6.27
CA LEU A 713 3.55 -47.49 -5.97
C LEU A 713 2.09 -47.85 -6.32
N PHE A 714 1.21 -46.85 -6.57
CA PHE A 714 -0.18 -47.12 -6.93
C PHE A 714 -0.42 -46.77 -8.41
N PRO A 715 -1.01 -47.69 -9.21
CA PRO A 715 -1.37 -47.42 -10.58
C PRO A 715 -2.42 -46.30 -10.69
N PRO A 716 -2.55 -45.60 -11.84
CA PRO A 716 -3.41 -44.45 -12.03
C PRO A 716 -4.88 -44.66 -11.64
N GLU A 717 -5.36 -45.86 -11.68
CA GLU A 717 -6.76 -46.26 -11.36
C GLU A 717 -7.08 -46.28 -9.85
N ALA A 718 -6.09 -46.24 -8.98
CA ALA A 718 -6.26 -46.17 -7.53
C ALA A 718 -6.24 -44.75 -6.95
N ARG A 719 -6.16 -43.73 -7.80
CA ARG A 719 -6.04 -42.31 -7.39
C ARG A 719 -7.39 -41.60 -7.14
N LEU A 720 -8.52 -42.32 -7.26
CA LEU A 720 -9.87 -41.78 -7.14
C LEU A 720 -10.65 -42.34 -5.94
N ARG A 721 -10.01 -42.77 -4.88
CA ARG A 721 -10.68 -43.10 -3.60
C ARG A 721 -10.00 -42.42 -2.43
#